data_31e9e7f0b8232c483445ae07a78b5191
#
_entry.id   31e9e7f0b8232c483445ae07a78b5191
#
_cell.length_a   1.000
_cell.length_b   1.000
_cell.length_c   1.000
_cell.angle_alpha   90.00
_cell.angle_beta   90.00
_cell.angle_gamma   90.00
#
_symmetry.space_group_name_H-M   'P 1'
#
loop_
_entity.id
_entity.type
_entity.pdbx_description
1 polymer ?
#
loop_
_entity_poly.entity_id
_entity_poly.type
_entity_poly.pdbx_seq_one_letter_code
_entity_poly.pdbx_strand_id
1 'polypeptide(L)'
;MTRATGVNVATTRAMAMPSVVRATVAAATTAGLVSTRRRRTTTTRGARTKANAGEATEEERDVEEEEEEEVEALLREILDEANVVAEWIALDDDEDVEISGIANDINALLSGDLYVCAATGNAGAAAAREAVAAGAVAVVAPEPIEGLADVPIAVVKDIDEALADIARVFYGDPSKALTAIALTGSVGKTTTSYLVKAIFEEAEIKIGLVGSNGNLIDEDLKLTAQGGVWESDEEDTTRNRACTAPGFLAPYRGKYEFEELGSDALQFQQLTAGIADNGAQAAVMEVSAEQVRRKATRGMNFDIVALTSMGGARKNYNGLDSEYSMHVAEVFKSLSDAETQRAVLNVDEQDADLCREYAQDVPIVTYSTIIDNQGADVYPARVDFSLFETAISLSTPAGNVEVVVGLVGEHMVGPICCAVAVGLAAEIPLDVIAAGLEAVEMVPGRMELIDEGQDFSVLIDSADTPEAIEQAILSARATNCNRVITLIGCEGDDDGENAAETRAVIGRVVHNMSDVVFITNGSPKGENPYKILEDVCSGFRDEIYESDKIREEALFPFLKDMYEVHENAQYECMRLQNLVRRYIMVDRYHAIRAAIGLAEEGDVVLILGRGAKDYFVVGREKHWFEDALEARDALQKIGAIQSSGVDTHNLPWASVASRQTNPGAGNLLG
;
A
#
# COMPACT_ATOMS: atom_id res chain seq x y z
N MET A 1 -9.22 49.82 32.33
CA MET A 1 -7.76 49.82 32.34
C MET A 1 -7.31 48.73 31.38
N THR A 2 -7.03 49.12 30.18
CA THR A 2 -6.59 48.34 29.01
C THR A 2 -5.14 47.91 29.18
N ARG A 3 -4.84 46.63 29.06
CA ARG A 3 -3.50 46.13 28.79
C ARG A 3 -3.49 45.44 27.44
N ALA A 4 -2.82 46.05 26.51
CA ALA A 4 -2.45 45.50 25.22
C ALA A 4 -1.38 44.41 25.45
N THR A 5 -1.62 43.19 25.02
CA THR A 5 -0.61 42.14 24.86
C THR A 5 -0.06 42.24 23.42
N GLY A 6 1.21 42.60 23.31
CA GLY A 6 1.92 42.63 22.02
C GLY A 6 2.12 41.18 21.51
N VAL A 7 1.72 40.96 20.29
CA VAL A 7 2.06 39.77 19.53
C VAL A 7 3.52 39.92 19.11
N ASN A 8 4.38 39.07 19.67
CA ASN A 8 5.75 38.89 19.19
C ASN A 8 5.66 38.11 17.86
N VAL A 9 5.95 38.79 16.77
CA VAL A 9 6.23 38.17 15.49
C VAL A 9 7.55 37.41 15.66
N ALA A 10 7.46 36.09 15.82
CA ALA A 10 8.63 35.23 15.77
C ALA A 10 9.23 35.33 14.36
N THR A 11 10.44 35.82 14.27
CA THR A 11 11.30 35.73 13.08
C THR A 11 11.51 34.25 12.78
N THR A 12 10.97 33.78 11.67
CA THR A 12 11.27 32.48 11.10
C THR A 12 12.78 32.35 10.91
N ARG A 13 13.40 31.60 11.80
CA ARG A 13 14.79 31.18 11.67
C ARG A 13 14.74 30.00 10.67
N ALA A 14 15.28 30.20 9.47
CA ALA A 14 15.49 29.06 8.55
C ALA A 14 16.26 27.98 9.32
N MET A 15 15.63 26.82 9.54
CA MET A 15 16.26 25.67 10.16
C MET A 15 17.37 25.18 9.24
N ALA A 16 18.51 24.88 9.81
CA ALA A 16 19.60 24.30 9.06
C ALA A 16 19.26 22.82 8.82
N MET A 17 19.34 22.35 7.55
CA MET A 17 19.12 20.93 7.21
C MET A 17 19.91 20.00 8.13
N PRO A 18 19.33 18.84 8.53
CA PRO A 18 20.03 17.78 9.26
C PRO A 18 21.31 17.33 8.55
N SER A 19 22.30 16.83 9.31
CA SER A 19 23.61 16.51 8.73
C SER A 19 23.57 15.35 7.75
N VAL A 20 22.71 14.34 7.99
CA VAL A 20 22.46 13.20 7.09
C VAL A 20 21.86 13.68 5.77
N VAL A 21 20.80 14.50 5.82
CA VAL A 21 20.15 15.08 4.63
C VAL A 21 21.10 16.01 3.87
N ARG A 22 21.92 16.82 4.59
CA ARG A 22 22.94 17.71 3.96
C ARG A 22 24.02 16.93 3.24
N ALA A 23 24.47 15.80 3.79
CA ALA A 23 25.52 15.01 3.17
C ALA A 23 25.06 14.44 1.84
N THR A 24 23.83 13.89 1.79
CA THR A 24 23.24 13.30 0.58
C THR A 24 22.99 14.35 -0.50
N VAL A 25 22.37 15.48 -0.16
CA VAL A 25 22.13 16.60 -1.10
C VAL A 25 23.43 17.22 -1.61
N ALA A 26 24.44 17.39 -0.73
CA ALA A 26 25.75 17.90 -1.13
C ALA A 26 26.51 16.94 -2.05
N ALA A 27 26.40 15.63 -1.81
CA ALA A 27 27.00 14.60 -2.67
C ALA A 27 26.38 14.60 -4.08
N ALA A 28 25.05 14.69 -4.17
CA ALA A 28 24.32 14.80 -5.44
C ALA A 28 24.70 16.05 -6.23
N THR A 29 24.88 17.20 -5.55
CA THR A 29 25.27 18.47 -6.18
C THR A 29 26.72 18.47 -6.65
N THR A 30 27.62 17.80 -5.91
CA THR A 30 29.06 17.74 -6.21
C THR A 30 29.37 16.72 -7.30
N ALA A 31 28.59 15.67 -7.40
CA ALA A 31 28.80 14.61 -8.41
C ALA A 31 28.39 15.02 -9.83
N GLY A 32 27.72 16.18 -10.00
CA GLY A 32 27.22 16.59 -11.32
C GLY A 32 26.21 15.59 -11.90
N LEU A 33 25.67 14.72 -11.04
CA LEU A 33 24.78 13.60 -11.38
C LEU A 33 23.34 14.04 -11.59
N VAL A 34 23.03 15.31 -11.57
CA VAL A 34 21.78 15.82 -12.11
C VAL A 34 21.88 15.68 -13.61
N SER A 35 21.73 14.48 -13.95
CA SER A 35 21.25 13.89 -15.18
C SER A 35 21.36 14.69 -16.46
N THR A 36 22.23 14.22 -17.28
CA THR A 36 22.07 14.34 -18.73
C THR A 36 21.17 13.21 -19.29
N ARG A 37 20.61 12.34 -18.45
CA ARG A 37 19.68 11.27 -18.84
C ARG A 37 18.27 11.66 -18.44
N ARG A 38 17.62 12.51 -19.26
CA ARG A 38 16.21 12.90 -19.07
C ARG A 38 15.27 11.77 -19.49
N ARG A 39 14.25 11.55 -18.69
CA ARG A 39 13.14 10.63 -18.88
C ARG A 39 12.12 11.13 -19.88
N ARG A 40 11.47 10.17 -20.52
CA ARG A 40 10.18 10.36 -21.18
C ARG A 40 9.10 10.65 -20.14
N THR A 41 8.65 11.88 -20.03
CA THR A 41 7.39 12.21 -19.38
C THR A 41 6.27 12.01 -20.39
N THR A 42 5.46 10.98 -20.22
CA THR A 42 4.24 10.81 -21.02
C THR A 42 3.21 11.85 -20.56
N THR A 43 3.20 13.01 -21.19
CA THR A 43 2.06 13.93 -21.07
C THR A 43 0.91 13.36 -21.89
N THR A 44 -0.11 12.82 -21.24
CA THR A 44 -1.37 12.43 -21.89
C THR A 44 -2.04 13.68 -22.47
N ARG A 45 -2.07 13.77 -23.77
CA ARG A 45 -2.71 14.83 -24.55
C ARG A 45 -4.22 14.81 -24.27
N GLY A 46 -4.71 15.78 -23.49
CA GLY A 46 -6.14 15.99 -23.28
C GLY A 46 -6.85 16.29 -24.61
N ALA A 47 -7.97 15.60 -24.84
CA ALA A 47 -8.81 15.76 -26.02
C ALA A 47 -9.37 17.18 -26.11
N ARG A 48 -9.04 17.86 -27.19
CA ARG A 48 -9.60 19.17 -27.55
C ARG A 48 -11.09 19.03 -27.88
N THR A 49 -11.96 19.51 -27.03
CA THR A 49 -13.35 19.82 -27.38
C THR A 49 -13.40 21.12 -28.14
N LYS A 50 -13.98 21.09 -29.34
CA LYS A 50 -14.30 22.28 -30.15
C LYS A 50 -15.40 23.08 -29.45
N ALA A 51 -15.09 24.26 -28.98
CA ALA A 51 -16.07 25.28 -28.64
C ALA A 51 -16.09 26.36 -29.73
N ASN A 52 -17.31 26.82 -30.06
CA ASN A 52 -17.65 27.71 -31.14
C ASN A 52 -17.13 29.15 -30.98
N ALA A 53 -16.97 29.78 -32.14
CA ALA A 53 -16.45 31.11 -32.39
C ALA A 53 -17.15 32.25 -31.66
N GLY A 54 -16.37 33.22 -31.20
CA GLY A 54 -16.77 34.57 -30.83
C GLY A 54 -15.52 35.40 -30.55
N GLU A 55 -15.33 36.42 -31.37
CA GLU A 55 -14.21 37.36 -31.48
C GLU A 55 -13.48 37.74 -30.18
N ALA A 56 -12.16 37.59 -30.17
CA ALA A 56 -11.22 38.43 -29.39
C ALA A 56 -9.81 38.32 -29.99
N THR A 57 -9.22 39.47 -30.15
CA THR A 57 -7.93 39.90 -30.69
C THR A 57 -6.72 38.96 -30.44
N GLU A 58 -5.97 38.76 -31.55
CA GLU A 58 -4.65 38.15 -31.61
C GLU A 58 -3.64 38.93 -30.74
N GLU A 59 -3.18 38.32 -29.67
CA GLU A 59 -1.83 38.47 -29.13
C GLU A 59 -1.16 37.12 -29.35
N GLU A 60 -0.25 37.07 -30.32
CA GLU A 60 0.67 35.99 -30.52
C GLU A 60 1.54 35.85 -29.25
N ARG A 61 1.26 34.84 -28.44
CA ARG A 61 2.25 34.28 -27.51
C ARG A 61 2.97 33.21 -28.29
N ASP A 62 4.22 33.49 -28.62
CA ASP A 62 5.21 32.48 -28.99
C ASP A 62 5.32 31.48 -27.82
N VAL A 63 4.64 30.34 -27.98
CA VAL A 63 4.92 29.18 -27.16
C VAL A 63 6.15 28.55 -27.79
N GLU A 64 7.30 28.76 -27.19
CA GLU A 64 8.48 27.98 -27.48
C GLU A 64 8.08 26.52 -27.22
N GLU A 65 7.91 25.73 -28.28
CA GLU A 65 7.89 24.27 -28.19
C GLU A 65 9.29 23.85 -27.75
N GLU A 66 9.46 23.57 -26.46
CA GLU A 66 10.64 22.83 -25.97
C GLU A 66 10.59 21.47 -26.65
N GLU A 67 11.47 21.25 -27.62
CA GLU A 67 11.75 19.93 -28.19
C GLU A 67 12.31 19.07 -27.02
N GLU A 68 11.52 18.09 -26.56
CA GLU A 68 12.00 17.09 -25.62
C GLU A 68 13.09 16.27 -26.32
N GLU A 69 14.35 16.47 -25.95
CA GLU A 69 15.44 15.61 -26.39
C GLU A 69 15.20 14.20 -25.83
N GLU A 70 14.90 13.25 -26.72
CA GLU A 70 14.89 11.82 -26.39
C GLU A 70 16.32 11.42 -25.97
N VAL A 71 16.48 10.97 -24.74
CA VAL A 71 17.77 10.50 -24.24
C VAL A 71 17.93 9.04 -24.62
N GLU A 72 18.76 8.81 -25.60
CA GLU A 72 19.19 7.50 -26.03
C GLU A 72 20.40 7.05 -25.21
N ALA A 73 20.36 5.83 -24.68
CA ALA A 73 21.45 5.25 -23.91
C ALA A 73 21.94 3.96 -24.58
N LEU A 74 23.24 3.77 -24.63
CA LEU A 74 23.85 2.60 -25.26
C LEU A 74 23.78 1.39 -24.34
N LEU A 75 23.18 0.31 -24.82
CA LEU A 75 22.93 -0.89 -24.01
C LEU A 75 24.22 -1.55 -23.50
N ARG A 76 25.24 -1.64 -24.34
CA ARG A 76 26.50 -2.25 -23.94
C ARG A 76 27.21 -1.43 -22.87
N GLU A 77 27.22 -0.10 -23.00
CA GLU A 77 27.74 0.80 -21.96
C GLU A 77 27.01 0.61 -20.62
N ILE A 78 25.68 0.46 -20.66
CA ILE A 78 24.88 0.22 -19.44
C ILE A 78 25.26 -1.13 -18.80
N LEU A 79 25.38 -2.20 -19.59
CA LEU A 79 25.76 -3.53 -19.08
C LEU A 79 27.17 -3.52 -18.50
N ASP A 80 28.13 -2.83 -19.15
CA ASP A 80 29.49 -2.71 -18.66
C ASP A 80 29.57 -1.91 -17.36
N GLU A 81 28.86 -0.77 -17.25
CA GLU A 81 28.79 0.04 -16.03
C GLU A 81 28.05 -0.72 -14.89
N ALA A 82 27.05 -1.51 -15.24
CA ALA A 82 26.33 -2.37 -14.32
C ALA A 82 27.13 -3.61 -13.88
N ASN A 83 28.29 -3.86 -14.50
CA ASN A 83 29.08 -5.09 -14.34
C ASN A 83 28.27 -6.37 -14.66
N VAL A 84 27.33 -6.30 -15.57
CA VAL A 84 26.52 -7.43 -16.03
C VAL A 84 27.25 -8.15 -17.15
N VAL A 85 27.67 -9.38 -16.87
CA VAL A 85 28.30 -10.23 -17.88
C VAL A 85 27.22 -10.90 -18.73
N ALA A 86 27.22 -10.59 -20.04
CA ALA A 86 26.28 -11.15 -21.01
C ALA A 86 26.99 -11.87 -22.15
N GLU A 87 26.37 -12.95 -22.65
CA GLU A 87 26.71 -13.56 -23.92
C GLU A 87 25.80 -12.97 -25.00
N TRP A 88 26.41 -12.36 -26.04
CA TRP A 88 25.65 -11.67 -27.07
C TRP A 88 25.27 -12.60 -28.22
N ILE A 89 24.03 -12.47 -28.68
CA ILE A 89 23.51 -13.13 -29.87
C ILE A 89 22.97 -12.04 -30.81
N ALA A 90 23.27 -12.14 -32.09
CA ALA A 90 22.87 -11.19 -33.14
C ALA A 90 23.36 -9.74 -32.93
N LEU A 91 24.52 -9.57 -32.28
CA LEU A 91 25.19 -8.28 -32.14
C LEU A 91 26.71 -8.47 -32.29
N ASP A 92 27.33 -7.78 -33.22
CA ASP A 92 28.79 -7.83 -33.44
C ASP A 92 29.54 -7.05 -32.34
N ASP A 93 30.83 -7.40 -32.12
CA ASP A 93 31.62 -6.83 -31.00
C ASP A 93 31.80 -5.30 -31.09
N ASP A 94 31.75 -4.74 -32.29
CA ASP A 94 31.92 -3.29 -32.54
C ASP A 94 30.58 -2.53 -32.64
N GLU A 95 29.45 -3.21 -32.47
CA GLU A 95 28.11 -2.62 -32.54
C GLU A 95 27.49 -2.45 -31.14
N ASP A 96 26.68 -1.41 -30.98
CA ASP A 96 25.87 -1.18 -29.78
C ASP A 96 24.43 -0.82 -30.15
N VAL A 97 23.51 -0.89 -29.20
CA VAL A 97 22.09 -0.63 -29.38
C VAL A 97 21.66 0.53 -28.53
N GLU A 98 21.08 1.54 -29.17
CA GLU A 98 20.40 2.64 -28.46
C GLU A 98 19.07 2.17 -27.89
N ILE A 99 18.86 2.41 -26.60
CA ILE A 99 17.61 2.10 -25.91
C ILE A 99 17.01 3.37 -25.32
N SER A 100 15.69 3.53 -25.42
CA SER A 100 14.93 4.67 -24.89
C SER A 100 14.28 4.38 -23.54
N GLY A 101 14.17 3.09 -23.15
CA GLY A 101 13.56 2.66 -21.92
C GLY A 101 13.86 1.20 -21.60
N ILE A 102 13.33 0.74 -20.46
CA ILE A 102 13.40 -0.65 -20.02
C ILE A 102 11.99 -1.11 -19.67
N ALA A 103 11.60 -2.27 -20.18
CA ALA A 103 10.34 -2.93 -19.84
C ALA A 103 10.56 -4.41 -19.52
N ASN A 104 9.89 -4.94 -18.55
CA ASN A 104 9.79 -6.36 -18.22
C ASN A 104 8.36 -6.88 -18.40
N ASP A 105 7.41 -6.00 -18.70
CA ASP A 105 6.04 -6.30 -19.08
C ASP A 105 5.74 -5.75 -20.48
N ILE A 106 5.13 -6.60 -21.31
CA ILE A 106 4.78 -6.27 -22.71
C ILE A 106 3.79 -5.10 -22.79
N ASN A 107 2.90 -4.98 -21.81
CA ASN A 107 1.90 -3.91 -21.82
C ASN A 107 2.46 -2.54 -21.42
N ALA A 108 3.58 -2.52 -20.71
CA ALA A 108 4.31 -1.31 -20.37
C ALA A 108 5.38 -0.94 -21.41
N LEU A 109 5.64 -1.84 -22.39
CA LEU A 109 6.70 -1.68 -23.37
C LEU A 109 6.36 -0.61 -24.42
N LEU A 110 7.32 0.26 -24.68
CA LEU A 110 7.27 1.27 -25.73
C LEU A 110 8.26 0.94 -26.86
N SER A 111 8.04 1.52 -28.04
CA SER A 111 9.00 1.36 -29.15
C SER A 111 10.33 1.98 -28.79
N GLY A 112 11.43 1.24 -28.99
CA GLY A 112 12.78 1.67 -28.61
C GLY A 112 13.24 1.12 -27.25
N ASP A 113 12.39 0.41 -26.51
CA ASP A 113 12.75 -0.13 -25.19
C ASP A 113 13.58 -1.41 -25.28
N LEU A 114 14.39 -1.63 -24.25
CA LEU A 114 14.97 -2.91 -23.88
C LEU A 114 13.91 -3.77 -23.19
N TYR A 115 13.66 -4.98 -23.70
CA TYR A 115 12.79 -5.93 -23.02
C TYR A 115 13.57 -6.91 -22.16
N VAL A 116 13.26 -7.00 -20.85
CA VAL A 116 13.88 -7.96 -19.94
C VAL A 116 12.91 -9.13 -19.72
N CYS A 117 13.27 -10.30 -20.29
CA CYS A 117 12.45 -11.50 -20.30
C CYS A 117 12.85 -12.47 -19.18
N ALA A 118 12.12 -12.52 -18.10
CA ALA A 118 12.37 -13.48 -17.01
C ALA A 118 11.88 -14.91 -17.32
N ALA A 119 10.96 -15.08 -18.27
CA ALA A 119 10.41 -16.37 -18.64
C ALA A 119 11.42 -17.22 -19.45
N THR A 120 11.34 -18.53 -19.30
CA THR A 120 12.23 -19.50 -19.98
C THR A 120 11.46 -20.41 -20.93
N GLY A 121 12.18 -21.12 -21.79
CA GLY A 121 11.63 -22.10 -22.74
C GLY A 121 10.68 -21.49 -23.75
N ASN A 122 9.63 -22.22 -24.10
CA ASN A 122 8.66 -21.78 -25.10
C ASN A 122 7.88 -20.51 -24.68
N ALA A 123 7.65 -20.31 -23.39
CA ALA A 123 6.97 -19.12 -22.88
C ALA A 123 7.85 -17.89 -23.03
N GLY A 124 9.12 -17.97 -22.64
CA GLY A 124 10.09 -16.89 -22.83
C GLY A 124 10.28 -16.52 -24.31
N ALA A 125 10.42 -17.54 -25.17
CA ALA A 125 10.53 -17.31 -26.62
C ALA A 125 9.26 -16.68 -27.24
N ALA A 126 8.08 -16.96 -26.70
CA ALA A 126 6.84 -16.35 -27.14
C ALA A 126 6.76 -14.89 -26.68
N ALA A 127 7.04 -14.62 -25.40
CA ALA A 127 7.02 -13.28 -24.81
C ALA A 127 8.03 -12.34 -25.50
N ALA A 128 9.27 -12.82 -25.71
CA ALA A 128 10.28 -12.02 -26.39
C ALA A 128 9.92 -11.69 -27.85
N ARG A 129 9.33 -12.63 -28.59
CA ARG A 129 8.84 -12.37 -29.96
C ARG A 129 7.70 -11.35 -29.97
N GLU A 130 6.80 -11.41 -29.02
CA GLU A 130 5.71 -10.46 -28.87
C GLU A 130 6.24 -9.07 -28.52
N ALA A 131 7.22 -8.98 -27.59
CA ALA A 131 7.87 -7.73 -27.25
C ALA A 131 8.60 -7.08 -28.45
N VAL A 132 9.34 -7.86 -29.23
CA VAL A 132 9.97 -7.37 -30.46
C VAL A 132 8.93 -6.91 -31.49
N ALA A 133 7.82 -7.63 -31.63
CA ALA A 133 6.73 -7.20 -32.50
C ALA A 133 6.05 -5.91 -32.00
N ALA A 134 6.08 -5.64 -30.71
CA ALA A 134 5.58 -4.42 -30.08
C ALA A 134 6.58 -3.24 -30.13
N GLY A 135 7.85 -3.48 -30.52
CA GLY A 135 8.82 -2.43 -30.74
C GLY A 135 10.08 -2.48 -29.86
N ALA A 136 10.30 -3.57 -29.10
CA ALA A 136 11.56 -3.75 -28.38
C ALA A 136 12.74 -3.83 -29.37
N VAL A 137 13.82 -3.10 -29.07
CA VAL A 137 15.03 -3.03 -29.92
C VAL A 137 16.10 -4.04 -29.50
N ALA A 138 16.03 -4.52 -28.26
CA ALA A 138 16.92 -5.56 -27.74
C ALA A 138 16.20 -6.37 -26.64
N VAL A 139 16.74 -7.55 -26.34
CA VAL A 139 16.20 -8.44 -25.28
C VAL A 139 17.32 -8.87 -24.34
N VAL A 140 17.05 -8.82 -23.02
CA VAL A 140 17.87 -9.52 -22.01
C VAL A 140 17.11 -10.76 -21.56
N ALA A 141 17.77 -11.92 -21.55
CA ALA A 141 17.12 -13.19 -21.22
C ALA A 141 18.08 -14.14 -20.48
N PRO A 142 17.57 -15.13 -19.70
CA PRO A 142 18.41 -16.11 -19.00
C PRO A 142 18.95 -17.21 -19.90
N GLU A 143 18.45 -17.33 -21.13
CA GLU A 143 18.85 -18.33 -22.11
C GLU A 143 18.68 -17.81 -23.55
N PRO A 144 19.37 -18.42 -24.54
CA PRO A 144 19.22 -18.07 -25.95
C PRO A 144 17.79 -18.27 -26.46
N ILE A 145 17.28 -17.30 -27.23
CA ILE A 145 15.92 -17.33 -27.78
C ILE A 145 15.95 -17.66 -29.26
N GLU A 146 15.38 -18.80 -29.65
CA GLU A 146 15.29 -19.20 -31.05
C GLU A 146 14.28 -18.36 -31.83
N GLY A 147 14.64 -17.96 -33.04
CA GLY A 147 13.76 -17.27 -34.00
C GLY A 147 13.76 -15.76 -33.92
N LEU A 148 14.71 -15.15 -33.22
CA LEU A 148 15.00 -13.72 -33.19
C LEU A 148 16.41 -13.43 -33.78
N ALA A 149 16.65 -13.83 -35.02
CA ALA A 149 17.98 -13.78 -35.63
C ALA A 149 18.50 -12.36 -35.90
N ASP A 150 17.61 -11.37 -35.98
CA ASP A 150 17.93 -9.99 -36.35
C ASP A 150 17.81 -9.01 -35.17
N VAL A 151 17.57 -9.51 -33.93
CA VAL A 151 17.42 -8.68 -32.74
C VAL A 151 18.51 -9.02 -31.74
N PRO A 152 19.28 -8.05 -31.24
CA PRO A 152 20.28 -8.25 -30.21
C PRO A 152 19.71 -8.89 -28.94
N ILE A 153 20.32 -9.98 -28.49
CA ILE A 153 19.96 -10.68 -27.27
C ILE A 153 21.19 -10.75 -26.37
N ALA A 154 21.06 -10.19 -25.16
CA ALA A 154 22.03 -10.33 -24.08
C ALA A 154 21.61 -11.49 -23.16
N VAL A 155 22.34 -12.60 -23.21
CA VAL A 155 22.07 -13.75 -22.34
C VAL A 155 22.83 -13.58 -21.04
N VAL A 156 22.09 -13.55 -19.91
CA VAL A 156 22.61 -13.31 -18.57
C VAL A 156 22.35 -14.50 -17.65
N LYS A 157 23.19 -14.69 -16.66
CA LYS A 157 23.11 -15.86 -15.77
C LYS A 157 21.96 -15.75 -14.76
N ASP A 158 21.76 -14.57 -14.21
CA ASP A 158 20.72 -14.25 -13.22
C ASP A 158 19.95 -13.02 -13.73
N ILE A 159 18.70 -13.24 -14.09
CA ILE A 159 17.88 -12.20 -14.74
C ILE A 159 17.43 -11.14 -13.74
N ASP A 160 17.13 -11.52 -12.48
CA ASP A 160 16.68 -10.59 -11.45
C ASP A 160 17.83 -9.66 -11.01
N GLU A 161 19.04 -10.21 -10.86
CA GLU A 161 20.23 -9.42 -10.57
C GLU A 161 20.57 -8.48 -11.74
N ALA A 162 20.50 -8.98 -12.97
CA ALA A 162 20.79 -8.19 -14.16
C ALA A 162 19.77 -7.05 -14.32
N LEU A 163 18.47 -7.31 -14.14
CA LEU A 163 17.43 -6.28 -14.18
C LEU A 163 17.70 -5.17 -13.17
N ALA A 164 18.04 -5.54 -11.93
CA ALA A 164 18.32 -4.57 -10.89
C ALA A 164 19.52 -3.68 -11.21
N ASP A 165 20.62 -4.28 -11.64
CA ASP A 165 21.85 -3.56 -11.94
C ASP A 165 21.71 -2.69 -13.21
N ILE A 166 21.01 -3.18 -14.25
CA ILE A 166 20.69 -2.44 -15.48
C ILE A 166 19.79 -1.25 -15.17
N ALA A 167 18.70 -1.47 -14.43
CA ALA A 167 17.76 -0.41 -14.05
C ALA A 167 18.46 0.67 -13.22
N ARG A 168 19.29 0.28 -12.25
CA ARG A 168 20.07 1.21 -11.44
C ARG A 168 20.92 2.14 -12.30
N VAL A 169 21.68 1.60 -13.25
CA VAL A 169 22.56 2.38 -14.13
C VAL A 169 21.75 3.25 -15.08
N PHE A 170 20.72 2.68 -15.70
CA PHE A 170 19.86 3.41 -16.65
C PHE A 170 19.21 4.63 -16.03
N TYR A 171 18.73 4.52 -14.77
CA TYR A 171 18.13 5.63 -14.02
C TYR A 171 19.15 6.49 -13.26
N GLY A 172 20.46 6.23 -13.40
CA GLY A 172 21.53 7.06 -12.85
C GLY A 172 21.67 7.00 -11.32
N ASP A 173 21.50 5.82 -10.71
CA ASP A 173 21.62 5.61 -9.24
C ASP A 173 20.71 6.57 -8.44
N PRO A 174 19.39 6.63 -8.67
CA PRO A 174 18.54 7.70 -8.16
C PRO A 174 18.48 7.75 -6.61
N SER A 175 18.71 6.64 -5.92
CA SER A 175 18.75 6.60 -4.46
C SER A 175 19.94 7.41 -3.87
N LYS A 176 21.00 7.64 -4.63
CA LYS A 176 22.11 8.50 -4.19
C LYS A 176 21.80 9.99 -4.24
N ALA A 177 20.75 10.39 -4.95
CA ALA A 177 20.30 11.78 -5.03
C ALA A 177 19.34 12.17 -3.88
N LEU A 178 18.91 11.19 -3.08
CA LEU A 178 17.91 11.33 -2.03
C LEU A 178 18.45 10.84 -0.69
N THR A 179 17.90 11.33 0.41
CA THR A 179 17.98 10.62 1.69
C THR A 179 16.97 9.47 1.64
N ALA A 180 17.46 8.26 1.35
CA ALA A 180 16.61 7.10 1.16
C ALA A 180 16.39 6.33 2.48
N ILE A 181 15.13 6.11 2.86
CA ILE A 181 14.72 5.46 4.11
C ILE A 181 13.97 4.18 3.76
N ALA A 182 14.47 3.03 4.20
CA ALA A 182 13.78 1.76 4.07
C ALA A 182 13.07 1.36 5.36
N LEU A 183 11.79 1.01 5.27
CA LEU A 183 11.01 0.43 6.37
C LEU A 183 10.74 -1.03 6.07
N THR A 184 11.26 -1.94 6.88
CA THR A 184 11.09 -3.37 6.69
C THR A 184 10.44 -4.04 7.91
N GLY A 185 9.93 -5.24 7.73
CA GLY A 185 9.16 -5.98 8.73
C GLY A 185 7.80 -6.42 8.16
N SER A 186 6.97 -6.99 9.02
CA SER A 186 5.65 -7.50 8.67
C SER A 186 4.54 -6.47 8.84
N VAL A 187 4.45 -5.88 10.02
CA VAL A 187 3.36 -4.97 10.42
C VAL A 187 3.92 -3.58 10.74
N GLY A 188 3.14 -2.54 10.46
CA GLY A 188 3.45 -1.16 10.83
C GLY A 188 4.19 -0.35 9.77
N LYS A 189 4.68 -0.93 8.67
CA LYS A 189 5.42 -0.21 7.61
C LYS A 189 4.64 1.00 7.07
N THR A 190 3.41 0.79 6.61
CA THR A 190 2.57 1.84 6.02
C THR A 190 2.29 2.97 7.01
N THR A 191 1.87 2.63 8.24
CA THR A 191 1.63 3.67 9.26
C THR A 191 2.91 4.45 9.54
N THR A 192 4.05 3.74 9.71
CA THR A 192 5.34 4.39 9.94
C THR A 192 5.76 5.26 8.76
N SER A 193 5.52 4.86 7.51
CA SER A 193 5.89 5.65 6.33
C SER A 193 5.14 6.99 6.26
N TYR A 194 3.87 7.01 6.60
CA TYR A 194 3.09 8.26 6.68
C TYR A 194 3.57 9.15 7.83
N LEU A 195 3.85 8.58 9.00
CA LEU A 195 4.38 9.34 10.14
C LEU A 195 5.77 9.92 9.83
N VAL A 196 6.67 9.15 9.20
CA VAL A 196 7.99 9.62 8.76
C VAL A 196 7.83 10.73 7.71
N LYS A 197 6.93 10.56 6.74
CA LYS A 197 6.63 11.58 5.74
C LYS A 197 6.25 12.90 6.43
N ALA A 198 5.31 12.89 7.34
CA ALA A 198 4.86 14.09 8.06
C ALA A 198 5.97 14.73 8.90
N ILE A 199 6.83 13.95 9.56
CA ILE A 199 7.99 14.46 10.30
C ILE A 199 8.97 15.22 9.37
N PHE A 200 9.25 14.67 8.18
CA PHE A 200 10.15 15.29 7.22
C PHE A 200 9.54 16.56 6.60
N GLU A 201 8.25 16.55 6.30
CA GLU A 201 7.51 17.70 5.78
C GLU A 201 7.49 18.85 6.80
N GLU A 202 7.25 18.55 8.09
CA GLU A 202 7.36 19.54 9.17
C GLU A 202 8.78 20.10 9.31
N ALA A 203 9.79 19.29 8.99
CA ALA A 203 11.19 19.73 8.90
C ALA A 203 11.51 20.54 7.63
N GLU A 204 10.50 20.88 6.81
CA GLU A 204 10.65 21.57 5.52
C GLU A 204 11.48 20.74 4.49
N ILE A 205 11.52 19.41 4.62
CA ILE A 205 12.20 18.48 3.71
C ILE A 205 11.16 17.81 2.83
N LYS A 206 11.18 18.12 1.52
CA LYS A 206 10.27 17.46 0.57
C LYS A 206 10.63 15.98 0.46
N ILE A 207 9.68 15.10 0.78
CA ILE A 207 9.87 13.65 0.83
C ILE A 207 8.83 12.92 -0.01
N GLY A 208 9.27 11.93 -0.80
CA GLY A 208 8.38 11.00 -1.47
C GLY A 208 8.14 9.75 -0.63
N LEU A 209 6.99 9.09 -0.85
CA LEU A 209 6.61 7.83 -0.21
C LEU A 209 6.36 6.77 -1.28
N VAL A 210 6.97 5.59 -1.12
CA VAL A 210 6.69 4.38 -1.91
C VAL A 210 6.14 3.32 -0.97
N GLY A 211 4.87 2.96 -1.15
CA GLY A 211 4.20 2.07 -0.21
C GLY A 211 2.96 1.36 -0.74
N SER A 212 2.40 0.52 0.10
CA SER A 212 1.24 -0.32 -0.23
C SER A 212 -0.06 0.47 -0.50
N ASN A 213 -0.16 1.71 0.01
CA ASN A 213 -1.29 2.61 -0.25
C ASN A 213 -1.07 3.50 -1.49
N GLY A 214 -0.06 3.21 -2.30
CA GLY A 214 0.34 4.00 -3.47
C GLY A 214 1.63 4.78 -3.21
N ASN A 215 2.04 5.53 -4.24
CA ASN A 215 3.27 6.29 -4.23
C ASN A 215 2.94 7.78 -4.24
N LEU A 216 3.40 8.50 -3.24
CA LEU A 216 3.07 9.90 -3.01
C LEU A 216 4.34 10.75 -3.11
N ILE A 217 4.26 11.93 -3.73
CA ILE A 217 5.29 12.97 -3.64
C ILE A 217 4.77 14.15 -2.82
N ASP A 218 3.47 14.42 -2.94
CA ASP A 218 2.75 15.49 -2.25
C ASP A 218 1.34 15.01 -1.98
N GLU A 219 0.53 15.70 -1.17
CA GLU A 219 -0.85 15.28 -0.87
C GLU A 219 -1.69 15.11 -2.14
N ASP A 220 -1.41 15.91 -3.19
CA ASP A 220 -2.17 15.93 -4.44
C ASP A 220 -1.47 15.20 -5.62
N LEU A 221 -0.23 14.73 -5.43
CA LEU A 221 0.59 14.17 -6.51
C LEU A 221 0.89 12.69 -6.27
N LYS A 222 0.22 11.81 -7.01
CA LYS A 222 0.51 10.37 -7.03
C LYS A 222 1.44 10.03 -8.19
N LEU A 223 2.52 9.31 -7.90
CA LEU A 223 3.37 8.73 -8.93
C LEU A 223 2.69 7.51 -9.56
N THR A 224 2.70 7.47 -10.89
CA THR A 224 2.34 6.25 -11.62
C THR A 224 3.46 5.21 -11.52
N ALA A 225 3.16 3.95 -11.78
CA ALA A 225 4.14 2.86 -11.81
C ALA A 225 5.30 3.12 -12.80
N GLN A 226 5.12 4.00 -13.77
CA GLN A 226 6.13 4.39 -14.77
C GLN A 226 6.85 5.71 -14.40
N GLY A 227 6.67 6.20 -13.16
CA GLY A 227 7.32 7.41 -12.65
C GLY A 227 6.76 8.73 -13.18
N GLY A 228 5.64 8.70 -13.93
CA GLY A 228 4.89 9.91 -14.29
C GLY A 228 4.09 10.45 -13.11
N VAL A 229 3.84 11.75 -13.09
CA VAL A 229 3.00 12.42 -12.09
C VAL A 229 1.55 12.37 -12.52
N TRP A 230 0.65 12.03 -11.62
CA TRP A 230 -0.78 12.12 -11.82
C TRP A 230 -1.34 13.21 -10.90
N GLU A 231 -1.84 14.30 -11.49
CA GLU A 231 -2.60 15.31 -10.76
C GLU A 231 -4.03 14.79 -10.57
N SER A 232 -4.49 14.75 -9.33
CA SER A 232 -5.89 14.45 -9.04
C SER A 232 -6.73 15.69 -9.39
N ASP A 233 -7.33 15.71 -10.57
CA ASP A 233 -8.32 16.73 -10.88
C ASP A 233 -9.54 16.57 -9.95
N GLU A 234 -9.71 17.46 -8.97
CA GLU A 234 -10.88 17.51 -8.07
C GLU A 234 -12.23 17.56 -8.80
N GLU A 235 -12.24 17.88 -10.08
CA GLU A 235 -13.47 18.02 -10.88
C GLU A 235 -13.95 16.73 -11.56
N ASP A 236 -13.19 15.62 -11.56
CA ASP A 236 -13.62 14.38 -12.22
C ASP A 236 -14.48 13.48 -11.32
N THR A 237 -15.42 14.07 -10.61
CA THR A 237 -16.51 13.36 -9.91
C THR A 237 -17.41 12.54 -10.85
N THR A 238 -17.25 12.68 -12.18
CA THR A 238 -18.00 11.91 -13.17
C THR A 238 -17.48 10.48 -13.35
N ARG A 239 -16.22 10.20 -13.00
CA ARG A 239 -15.67 8.83 -12.99
C ARG A 239 -16.30 7.98 -11.89
N ASN A 240 -16.65 8.58 -10.77
CA ASN A 240 -17.23 7.93 -9.60
C ASN A 240 -18.72 7.55 -9.76
N ARG A 241 -19.42 8.04 -10.77
CA ARG A 241 -20.88 7.82 -10.91
C ARG A 241 -21.28 6.69 -11.86
N ALA A 242 -20.35 6.11 -12.60
CA ALA A 242 -20.68 5.04 -13.56
C ALA A 242 -20.83 3.64 -12.94
N CYS A 243 -20.53 3.47 -11.65
CA CYS A 243 -20.56 2.19 -10.96
C CYS A 243 -21.79 1.96 -10.07
N THR A 244 -22.94 2.52 -10.43
CA THR A 244 -24.18 2.30 -9.67
C THR A 244 -25.07 1.19 -10.23
N ALA A 245 -24.54 0.29 -11.03
CA ALA A 245 -25.27 -0.90 -11.44
C ALA A 245 -25.23 -1.94 -10.32
N PRO A 246 -26.37 -2.32 -9.75
CA PRO A 246 -26.42 -3.37 -8.75
C PRO A 246 -26.07 -4.71 -9.40
N GLY A 247 -25.12 -5.39 -8.80
CA GLY A 247 -24.95 -6.79 -9.03
C GLY A 247 -23.66 -7.26 -9.68
N PHE A 248 -22.88 -6.42 -10.29
CA PHE A 248 -21.51 -6.75 -10.70
C PHE A 248 -20.68 -5.49 -10.90
N LEU A 249 -19.49 -5.53 -10.43
CA LEU A 249 -18.42 -4.59 -10.64
C LEU A 249 -18.40 -4.17 -12.11
N ALA A 250 -18.80 -2.92 -12.41
CA ALA A 250 -18.70 -2.42 -13.78
C ALA A 250 -17.22 -2.43 -14.18
N PRO A 251 -16.85 -2.97 -15.35
CA PRO A 251 -15.47 -3.01 -15.77
C PRO A 251 -14.92 -1.59 -15.87
N TYR A 252 -13.85 -1.32 -15.13
CA TYR A 252 -13.09 -0.09 -15.28
C TYR A 252 -12.55 -0.02 -16.71
N ARG A 253 -12.81 1.09 -17.43
CA ARG A 253 -12.37 1.27 -18.81
C ARG A 253 -10.88 1.62 -18.90
N GLY A 254 -10.03 0.74 -18.35
CA GLY A 254 -8.59 0.81 -18.50
C GLY A 254 -8.04 -0.59 -18.31
N LYS A 255 -7.29 -1.09 -19.29
CA LYS A 255 -6.49 -2.29 -19.08
C LYS A 255 -5.34 -1.90 -18.17
N TYR A 256 -5.43 -2.24 -16.89
CA TYR A 256 -4.29 -2.23 -16.01
C TYR A 256 -3.91 -3.68 -15.78
N GLU A 257 -2.74 -4.08 -16.26
CA GLU A 257 -2.14 -5.33 -15.86
C GLU A 257 -1.54 -5.18 -14.47
N PHE A 258 -1.61 -6.26 -13.74
CA PHE A 258 -1.52 -6.28 -12.31
C PHE A 258 -0.11 -6.68 -11.89
N GLU A 259 0.70 -5.71 -11.46
CA GLU A 259 1.78 -5.99 -10.52
C GLU A 259 1.64 -5.07 -9.31
N GLU A 260 1.92 -5.59 -8.11
CA GLU A 260 2.02 -4.77 -6.92
C GLU A 260 3.06 -3.70 -7.16
N LEU A 261 2.69 -2.43 -7.00
CA LEU A 261 3.57 -1.29 -7.21
C LEU A 261 4.87 -1.44 -6.39
N GLY A 262 6.02 -1.42 -7.08
CA GLY A 262 7.32 -1.63 -6.45
C GLY A 262 7.69 -3.09 -6.21
N SER A 263 7.07 -4.06 -6.91
CA SER A 263 7.35 -5.48 -6.71
C SER A 263 8.69 -5.94 -7.24
N ASP A 264 9.29 -5.24 -8.19
CA ASP A 264 10.59 -5.55 -8.78
C ASP A 264 11.59 -4.39 -8.76
N ALA A 265 12.83 -4.68 -9.14
CA ALA A 265 13.92 -3.71 -9.11
C ALA A 265 13.73 -2.57 -10.13
N LEU A 266 13.12 -2.83 -11.29
CA LEU A 266 12.84 -1.82 -12.29
C LEU A 266 11.89 -0.75 -11.74
N GLN A 267 10.78 -1.18 -11.16
CA GLN A 267 9.79 -0.27 -10.56
C GLN A 267 10.38 0.52 -9.39
N PHE A 268 11.19 -0.11 -8.53
CA PHE A 268 11.88 0.60 -7.45
C PHE A 268 12.77 1.73 -7.97
N GLN A 269 13.60 1.47 -9.00
CA GLN A 269 14.47 2.47 -9.58
C GLN A 269 13.65 3.57 -10.31
N GLN A 270 12.59 3.21 -11.04
CA GLN A 270 11.70 4.15 -11.70
C GLN A 270 11.03 5.11 -10.72
N LEU A 271 10.43 4.57 -9.64
CA LEU A 271 9.75 5.37 -8.62
C LEU A 271 10.72 6.29 -7.89
N THR A 272 11.90 5.77 -7.52
CA THR A 272 12.93 6.55 -6.83
C THR A 272 13.43 7.70 -7.70
N ALA A 273 13.67 7.44 -8.99
CA ALA A 273 14.05 8.47 -9.94
C ALA A 273 12.92 9.50 -10.14
N GLY A 274 11.64 9.03 -10.23
CA GLY A 274 10.48 9.93 -10.29
C GLY A 274 10.36 10.85 -9.10
N ILE A 275 10.62 10.36 -7.89
CA ILE A 275 10.67 11.16 -6.67
C ILE A 275 11.77 12.22 -6.76
N ALA A 276 12.98 11.83 -7.19
CA ALA A 276 14.11 12.75 -7.34
C ALA A 276 13.84 13.84 -8.40
N ASP A 277 13.32 13.45 -9.58
CA ASP A 277 13.01 14.36 -10.68
C ASP A 277 11.94 15.41 -10.31
N ASN A 278 11.04 15.07 -9.39
CA ASN A 278 10.06 16.00 -8.85
C ASN A 278 10.61 16.88 -7.70
N GLY A 279 11.92 16.88 -7.49
CA GLY A 279 12.61 17.77 -6.57
C GLY A 279 12.47 17.38 -5.10
N ALA A 280 12.12 16.12 -4.79
CA ALA A 280 12.21 15.63 -3.43
C ALA A 280 13.67 15.51 -2.98
N GLN A 281 13.88 15.64 -1.67
CA GLN A 281 15.18 15.55 -1.02
C GLN A 281 15.33 14.23 -0.25
N ALA A 282 14.21 13.58 0.04
CA ALA A 282 14.16 12.30 0.72
C ALA A 282 13.11 11.37 0.09
N ALA A 283 13.23 10.07 0.38
CA ALA A 283 12.22 9.09 0.04
C ALA A 283 12.08 8.07 1.17
N VAL A 284 10.85 7.77 1.60
CA VAL A 284 10.56 6.67 2.51
C VAL A 284 9.88 5.54 1.74
N MET A 285 10.40 4.32 1.90
CA MET A 285 10.03 3.17 1.09
C MET A 285 9.67 1.97 1.98
N GLU A 286 8.49 1.40 1.75
CA GLU A 286 8.14 0.11 2.34
C GLU A 286 8.87 -1.01 1.60
N VAL A 287 9.61 -1.85 2.35
CA VAL A 287 10.37 -2.98 1.82
C VAL A 287 9.86 -4.27 2.46
N SER A 288 9.28 -5.15 1.66
CA SER A 288 8.83 -6.48 2.09
C SER A 288 9.92 -7.54 1.92
N ALA A 289 9.82 -8.64 2.68
CA ALA A 289 10.71 -9.79 2.51
C ALA A 289 10.67 -10.37 1.09
N GLU A 290 9.49 -10.35 0.43
CA GLU A 290 9.34 -10.83 -0.94
C GLU A 290 10.08 -9.95 -1.95
N GLN A 291 10.02 -8.63 -1.82
CA GLN A 291 10.79 -7.71 -2.65
C GLN A 291 12.30 -7.92 -2.51
N VAL A 292 12.78 -8.19 -1.29
CA VAL A 292 14.19 -8.52 -1.06
C VAL A 292 14.57 -9.86 -1.70
N ARG A 293 13.72 -10.87 -1.56
CA ARG A 293 13.90 -12.16 -2.22
C ARG A 293 14.01 -12.03 -3.74
N ARG A 294 13.21 -11.15 -4.34
CA ARG A 294 13.22 -10.83 -5.79
C ARG A 294 14.30 -9.83 -6.18
N LYS A 295 15.23 -9.49 -5.30
CA LYS A 295 16.29 -8.52 -5.55
C LYS A 295 15.80 -7.10 -5.89
N ALA A 296 14.56 -6.75 -5.54
CA ALA A 296 13.98 -5.44 -5.86
C ALA A 296 14.77 -4.27 -5.24
N THR A 297 15.41 -4.47 -4.10
CA THR A 297 16.22 -3.46 -3.42
C THR A 297 17.71 -3.51 -3.77
N ARG A 298 18.11 -4.40 -4.70
CA ARG A 298 19.51 -4.50 -5.12
C ARG A 298 20.00 -3.20 -5.75
N GLY A 299 21.14 -2.73 -5.31
CA GLY A 299 21.73 -1.48 -5.80
C GLY A 299 21.11 -0.20 -5.22
N MET A 300 20.10 -0.31 -4.36
CA MET A 300 19.60 0.84 -3.60
C MET A 300 20.61 1.24 -2.52
N ASN A 301 20.84 2.54 -2.39
CA ASN A 301 21.63 3.13 -1.32
C ASN A 301 20.68 3.71 -0.28
N PHE A 302 20.47 3.01 0.83
CA PHE A 302 19.65 3.50 1.93
C PHE A 302 20.51 4.22 2.96
N ASP A 303 20.09 5.40 3.39
CA ASP A 303 20.71 6.17 4.47
C ASP A 303 20.18 5.70 5.83
N ILE A 304 18.91 5.32 5.89
CA ILE A 304 18.29 4.80 7.11
C ILE A 304 17.53 3.51 6.77
N VAL A 305 17.76 2.45 7.53
CA VAL A 305 16.97 1.23 7.47
C VAL A 305 16.33 0.97 8.83
N ALA A 306 14.99 0.86 8.87
CA ALA A 306 14.24 0.66 10.09
C ALA A 306 13.49 -0.69 10.09
N LEU A 307 13.67 -1.46 11.17
CA LEU A 307 12.88 -2.64 11.47
C LEU A 307 11.61 -2.22 12.22
N THR A 308 10.43 -2.48 11.64
CA THR A 308 9.14 -2.30 12.30
C THR A 308 8.81 -3.50 13.21
N SER A 309 7.73 -4.23 12.94
CA SER A 309 7.41 -5.45 13.68
C SER A 309 7.50 -6.68 12.78
N MET A 310 7.98 -7.78 13.34
CA MET A 310 8.09 -9.07 12.66
C MET A 310 6.82 -9.92 12.74
N GLY A 311 5.79 -9.48 13.43
CA GLY A 311 4.45 -10.07 13.66
C GLY A 311 4.06 -11.32 12.87
N GLY A 312 2.83 -11.79 12.94
CA GLY A 312 2.36 -13.10 12.45
C GLY A 312 2.58 -13.50 10.98
N ALA A 313 3.09 -12.60 10.11
CA ALA A 313 3.30 -12.89 8.67
C ALA A 313 4.30 -14.03 8.36
N ARG A 314 5.08 -14.47 9.37
CA ARG A 314 6.00 -15.63 9.23
C ARG A 314 5.32 -16.89 8.74
N LYS A 315 4.06 -17.12 9.14
CA LYS A 315 3.31 -18.34 8.80
C LYS A 315 2.84 -18.41 7.35
N ASN A 316 2.74 -17.26 6.68
CA ASN A 316 2.21 -17.16 5.31
C ASN A 316 3.33 -16.98 4.26
N TYR A 317 4.58 -16.92 4.70
CA TYR A 317 5.72 -16.82 3.79
C TYR A 317 6.00 -18.19 3.16
N ASN A 318 6.20 -18.24 1.83
CA ASN A 318 6.47 -19.46 1.06
C ASN A 318 7.84 -20.10 1.37
N GLY A 319 8.35 -19.93 2.58
CA GLY A 319 9.62 -20.44 3.08
C GLY A 319 9.55 -20.80 4.55
N LEU A 320 10.70 -21.20 5.10
CA LEU A 320 10.85 -21.40 6.53
C LEU A 320 10.81 -20.04 7.24
N ASP A 321 10.33 -20.00 8.48
CA ASP A 321 10.34 -18.79 9.32
C ASP A 321 11.73 -18.12 9.35
N SER A 322 12.80 -18.93 9.30
CA SER A 322 14.18 -18.47 9.24
C SER A 322 14.53 -17.74 7.93
N GLU A 323 13.91 -18.10 6.80
CA GLU A 323 14.15 -17.44 5.52
C GLU A 323 13.47 -16.07 5.48
N TYR A 324 12.27 -15.96 6.05
CA TYR A 324 11.59 -14.69 6.19
C TYR A 324 12.44 -13.68 6.98
N SER A 325 12.90 -14.08 8.18
CA SER A 325 13.75 -13.25 9.02
C SER A 325 15.06 -12.87 8.32
N MET A 326 15.65 -13.80 7.54
CA MET A 326 16.87 -13.52 6.76
C MET A 326 16.63 -12.46 5.69
N HIS A 327 15.52 -12.55 4.92
CA HIS A 327 15.23 -11.55 3.89
C HIS A 327 14.91 -10.17 4.48
N VAL A 328 14.17 -10.11 5.60
CA VAL A 328 13.95 -8.85 6.32
C VAL A 328 15.27 -8.24 6.79
N ALA A 329 16.17 -9.05 7.37
CA ALA A 329 17.48 -8.58 7.85
C ALA A 329 18.42 -8.21 6.69
N GLU A 330 18.27 -8.82 5.51
CA GLU A 330 19.16 -8.59 4.38
C GLU A 330 19.16 -7.12 3.90
N VAL A 331 18.07 -6.38 4.10
CA VAL A 331 18.01 -4.95 3.78
C VAL A 331 19.09 -4.16 4.52
N PHE A 332 19.42 -4.56 5.75
CA PHE A 332 20.44 -3.92 6.59
C PHE A 332 21.86 -4.08 6.04
N LYS A 333 22.11 -5.04 5.13
CA LYS A 333 23.42 -5.18 4.46
C LYS A 333 23.74 -4.01 3.51
N SER A 334 22.74 -3.22 3.12
CA SER A 334 22.94 -2.00 2.34
C SER A 334 23.66 -0.90 3.13
N LEU A 335 23.64 -0.99 4.47
CA LEU A 335 24.30 -0.06 5.36
C LEU A 335 25.78 -0.43 5.51
N SER A 336 26.68 0.48 5.13
CA SER A 336 28.13 0.25 5.15
C SER A 336 28.94 1.48 5.55
N ASP A 337 28.31 2.66 5.63
CA ASP A 337 28.97 3.92 5.98
C ASP A 337 28.48 4.44 7.34
N ALA A 338 29.32 4.27 8.35
CA ALA A 338 29.03 4.73 9.72
C ALA A 338 28.92 6.25 9.88
N GLU A 339 29.42 7.04 8.93
CA GLU A 339 29.36 8.50 9.02
C GLU A 339 27.95 9.00 8.60
N THR A 340 27.38 8.44 7.54
CA THR A 340 26.15 8.96 6.92
C THR A 340 24.94 8.06 7.13
N GLN A 341 25.12 6.76 7.41
CA GLN A 341 24.02 5.79 7.48
C GLN A 341 23.67 5.40 8.90
N ARG A 342 22.41 5.00 9.14
CA ARG A 342 21.88 4.64 10.46
C ARG A 342 20.96 3.41 10.34
N ALA A 343 20.96 2.57 11.38
CA ALA A 343 19.98 1.51 11.57
C ALA A 343 18.99 1.91 12.68
N VAL A 344 17.72 1.57 12.52
CA VAL A 344 16.66 1.71 13.54
C VAL A 344 16.10 0.33 13.86
N LEU A 345 16.18 -0.11 15.12
CA LEU A 345 15.82 -1.45 15.51
C LEU A 345 14.78 -1.49 16.62
N ASN A 346 13.75 -2.30 16.42
CA ASN A 346 12.80 -2.68 17.46
C ASN A 346 13.42 -3.74 18.37
N VAL A 347 13.76 -3.39 19.61
CA VAL A 347 14.40 -4.34 20.54
C VAL A 347 13.44 -5.37 21.15
N ASP A 348 12.15 -5.21 20.93
CA ASP A 348 11.14 -6.19 21.38
C ASP A 348 11.08 -7.40 20.43
N GLU A 349 11.65 -7.29 19.23
CA GLU A 349 11.65 -8.35 18.22
C GLU A 349 12.84 -9.30 18.41
N GLN A 350 12.57 -10.61 18.32
CA GLN A 350 13.60 -11.64 18.52
C GLN A 350 14.70 -11.59 17.45
N ASP A 351 14.38 -11.13 16.24
CA ASP A 351 15.31 -11.07 15.11
C ASP A 351 16.06 -9.73 15.01
N ALA A 352 15.87 -8.82 15.97
CA ALA A 352 16.61 -7.57 16.02
C ALA A 352 18.13 -7.79 16.07
N ASP A 353 18.59 -8.86 16.72
CA ASP A 353 20.00 -9.21 16.77
C ASP A 353 20.56 -9.61 15.40
N LEU A 354 19.78 -10.30 14.55
CA LEU A 354 20.17 -10.62 13.18
C LEU A 354 20.28 -9.35 12.33
N CYS A 355 19.30 -8.43 12.46
CA CYS A 355 19.36 -7.13 11.78
C CYS A 355 20.58 -6.32 12.23
N ARG A 356 20.90 -6.35 13.52
CA ARG A 356 22.10 -5.71 14.09
C ARG A 356 23.40 -6.28 13.51
N GLU A 357 23.48 -7.60 13.37
CA GLU A 357 24.64 -8.26 12.76
C GLU A 357 24.83 -7.81 11.31
N TYR A 358 23.74 -7.69 10.55
CA TYR A 358 23.78 -7.28 9.14
C TYR A 358 24.02 -5.78 8.93
N ALA A 359 23.63 -4.95 9.90
CA ALA A 359 23.92 -3.51 9.88
C ALA A 359 25.41 -3.17 10.12
N GLN A 360 26.24 -4.16 10.43
CA GLN A 360 27.68 -3.99 10.67
C GLN A 360 27.99 -2.93 11.75
N ASP A 361 28.89 -1.99 11.43
CA ASP A 361 29.39 -1.00 12.39
C ASP A 361 28.65 0.36 12.33
N VAL A 362 27.49 0.46 11.62
CA VAL A 362 26.75 1.72 11.57
C VAL A 362 26.09 2.05 12.91
N PRO A 363 25.92 3.33 13.26
CA PRO A 363 25.22 3.71 14.48
C PRO A 363 23.76 3.24 14.46
N ILE A 364 23.27 2.78 15.61
CA ILE A 364 21.94 2.21 15.76
C ILE A 364 21.15 3.05 16.74
N VAL A 365 19.93 3.42 16.36
CA VAL A 365 18.90 3.95 17.25
C VAL A 365 17.91 2.82 17.55
N THR A 366 17.69 2.54 18.83
CA THR A 366 16.80 1.48 19.27
C THR A 366 15.47 2.02 19.76
N TYR A 367 14.38 1.27 19.54
CA TYR A 367 13.10 1.60 20.14
C TYR A 367 12.39 0.36 20.71
N SER A 368 11.47 0.60 21.62
CA SER A 368 10.60 -0.40 22.24
C SER A 368 9.15 0.09 22.27
N THR A 369 8.21 -0.84 22.23
CA THR A 369 6.78 -0.58 22.45
C THR A 369 6.36 -0.79 23.91
N ILE A 370 7.24 -1.37 24.71
CA ILE A 370 6.98 -1.71 26.11
C ILE A 370 7.17 -0.45 26.97
N ILE A 371 6.15 -0.14 27.78
CA ILE A 371 6.19 1.02 28.68
C ILE A 371 7.37 0.90 29.66
N ASP A 372 8.08 2.02 29.83
CA ASP A 372 9.25 2.15 30.72
C ASP A 372 10.43 1.20 30.40
N ASN A 373 10.52 0.69 29.16
CA ASN A 373 11.67 -0.12 28.75
C ASN A 373 12.93 0.73 28.51
N GLN A 374 13.65 1.04 29.58
CA GLN A 374 14.90 1.81 29.56
C GLN A 374 16.07 1.12 28.84
N GLY A 375 15.85 -0.08 28.30
CA GLY A 375 16.83 -0.79 27.46
C GLY A 375 16.86 -0.32 26.01
N ALA A 376 15.90 0.55 25.61
CA ALA A 376 15.81 1.18 24.30
C ALA A 376 16.08 2.68 24.40
N ASP A 377 16.51 3.29 23.27
CA ASP A 377 16.70 4.74 23.17
C ASP A 377 15.35 5.48 23.15
N VAL A 378 14.34 4.93 22.47
CA VAL A 378 12.98 5.48 22.36
C VAL A 378 12.00 4.49 22.95
N TYR A 379 11.22 4.91 23.94
CA TYR A 379 10.19 4.06 24.55
C TYR A 379 9.04 4.89 25.12
N PRO A 380 7.81 4.32 25.20
CA PRO A 380 6.69 5.00 25.83
C PRO A 380 6.83 4.98 27.35
N ALA A 381 6.67 6.14 27.99
CA ALA A 381 6.53 6.27 29.45
C ALA A 381 5.06 6.17 29.88
N ARG A 382 4.15 6.62 29.00
CA ARG A 382 2.69 6.56 29.20
C ARG A 382 2.00 6.52 27.87
N VAL A 383 0.90 5.78 27.80
CA VAL A 383 0.00 5.74 26.63
C VAL A 383 -1.44 5.80 27.10
N ASP A 384 -2.24 6.68 26.50
CA ASP A 384 -3.68 6.78 26.70
C ASP A 384 -4.36 6.68 25.32
N PHE A 385 -5.37 5.83 25.20
CA PHE A 385 -6.11 5.59 23.94
C PHE A 385 -7.52 6.13 24.02
N SER A 386 -7.97 6.70 22.90
CA SER A 386 -9.38 7.04 22.66
C SER A 386 -9.85 6.49 21.31
N LEU A 387 -11.12 6.72 20.96
CA LEU A 387 -11.68 6.41 19.63
C LEU A 387 -11.13 7.29 18.50
N PHE A 388 -10.48 8.41 18.85
CA PHE A 388 -10.12 9.44 17.90
C PHE A 388 -8.61 9.68 17.85
N GLU A 389 -7.91 9.35 18.93
CA GLU A 389 -6.50 9.72 19.09
C GLU A 389 -5.77 8.80 20.07
N THR A 390 -4.47 8.74 19.92
CA THR A 390 -3.52 8.14 20.87
C THR A 390 -2.66 9.25 21.46
N ALA A 391 -2.75 9.47 22.77
CA ALA A 391 -1.86 10.34 23.52
C ALA A 391 -0.71 9.52 24.10
N ILE A 392 0.53 9.89 23.78
CA ILE A 392 1.72 9.14 24.18
C ILE A 392 2.80 10.07 24.73
N SER A 393 3.33 9.72 25.92
CA SER A 393 4.54 10.33 26.45
C SER A 393 5.73 9.44 26.13
N LEU A 394 6.70 9.96 25.38
CA LEU A 394 7.88 9.24 24.95
C LEU A 394 9.12 9.72 25.68
N SER A 395 9.99 8.78 26.06
CA SER A 395 11.35 9.06 26.52
C SER A 395 12.31 8.80 25.38
N THR A 396 13.22 9.75 25.14
CA THR A 396 14.22 9.71 24.06
C THR A 396 15.56 10.23 24.53
N PRO A 397 16.67 9.95 23.82
CA PRO A 397 17.98 10.54 24.13
C PRO A 397 18.01 12.07 24.02
N ALA A 398 17.11 12.67 23.24
CA ALA A 398 16.99 14.11 23.07
C ALA A 398 16.11 14.78 24.15
N GLY A 399 15.45 13.97 25.00
CA GLY A 399 14.53 14.43 26.06
C GLY A 399 13.20 13.69 26.02
N ASN A 400 12.27 14.13 26.88
CA ASN A 400 10.92 13.59 26.91
C ASN A 400 10.00 14.47 26.06
N VAL A 401 9.03 13.85 25.39
CA VAL A 401 8.03 14.53 24.58
C VAL A 401 6.65 13.91 24.80
N GLU A 402 5.61 14.73 24.81
CA GLU A 402 4.22 14.29 24.78
C GLU A 402 3.64 14.66 23.42
N VAL A 403 2.97 13.71 22.75
CA VAL A 403 2.32 13.90 21.46
C VAL A 403 0.91 13.31 21.48
N VAL A 404 0.02 13.93 20.72
CA VAL A 404 -1.33 13.42 20.47
C VAL A 404 -1.47 13.19 18.97
N VAL A 405 -1.63 11.94 18.58
CA VAL A 405 -1.69 11.54 17.16
C VAL A 405 -3.09 11.05 16.84
N GLY A 406 -3.68 11.46 15.72
CA GLY A 406 -5.01 11.08 15.25
C GLY A 406 -5.13 9.60 14.83
N LEU A 407 -4.35 8.71 15.44
CA LEU A 407 -4.31 7.28 15.16
C LEU A 407 -4.91 6.48 16.31
N VAL A 408 -5.71 5.47 16.00
CA VAL A 408 -6.51 4.71 16.98
C VAL A 408 -5.93 3.30 17.17
N GLY A 409 -5.72 2.95 18.45
CA GLY A 409 -5.41 1.58 18.86
C GLY A 409 -3.99 1.35 19.38
N GLU A 410 -3.86 0.36 20.27
CA GLU A 410 -2.59 0.00 20.91
C GLU A 410 -1.46 -0.34 19.92
N HIS A 411 -1.83 -0.95 18.77
CA HIS A 411 -0.89 -1.32 17.73
C HIS A 411 -0.23 -0.11 17.02
N MET A 412 -0.72 1.12 17.25
CA MET A 412 -0.12 2.36 16.72
C MET A 412 1.11 2.81 17.51
N VAL A 413 1.32 2.31 18.73
CA VAL A 413 2.49 2.63 19.56
C VAL A 413 3.80 2.27 18.85
N GLY A 414 3.85 1.10 18.21
CA GLY A 414 5.03 0.65 17.47
C GLY A 414 5.41 1.59 16.32
N PRO A 415 4.51 1.85 15.37
CA PRO A 415 4.73 2.85 14.32
C PRO A 415 5.14 4.23 14.81
N ILE A 416 4.53 4.75 15.89
CA ILE A 416 4.89 6.05 16.47
C ILE A 416 6.31 6.01 17.01
N CYS A 417 6.69 5.01 17.84
CA CYS A 417 8.04 4.87 18.37
C CYS A 417 9.08 4.70 17.26
N CYS A 418 8.77 3.92 16.21
CA CYS A 418 9.62 3.73 15.06
C CYS A 418 9.85 5.05 14.29
N ALA A 419 8.78 5.81 14.03
CA ALA A 419 8.89 7.09 13.33
C ALA A 419 9.70 8.12 14.11
N VAL A 420 9.55 8.18 15.44
CA VAL A 420 10.42 9.01 16.31
C VAL A 420 11.87 8.58 16.21
N ALA A 421 12.15 7.27 16.25
CA ALA A 421 13.51 6.75 16.15
C ALA A 421 14.13 7.06 14.77
N VAL A 422 13.35 6.99 13.67
CA VAL A 422 13.78 7.40 12.32
C VAL A 422 14.05 8.91 12.27
N GLY A 423 13.17 9.74 12.83
CA GLY A 423 13.37 11.19 12.91
C GLY A 423 14.66 11.56 13.67
N LEU A 424 14.94 10.89 14.80
CA LEU A 424 16.18 11.05 15.55
C LEU A 424 17.40 10.55 14.76
N ALA A 425 17.29 9.43 14.05
CA ALA A 425 18.34 8.91 13.18
C ALA A 425 18.66 9.89 12.02
N ALA A 426 17.66 10.62 11.54
CA ALA A 426 17.81 11.70 10.56
C ALA A 426 18.27 13.02 11.19
N GLU A 427 18.52 13.06 12.51
CA GLU A 427 18.95 14.25 13.27
C GLU A 427 17.90 15.40 13.24
N ILE A 428 16.61 15.08 13.07
CA ILE A 428 15.53 16.04 13.14
C ILE A 428 15.30 16.43 14.62
N PRO A 429 15.12 17.73 14.94
CA PRO A 429 14.85 18.18 16.31
C PRO A 429 13.57 17.56 16.89
N LEU A 430 13.59 17.22 18.19
CA LEU A 430 12.48 16.50 18.84
C LEU A 430 11.16 17.27 18.82
N ASP A 431 11.18 18.58 18.88
CA ASP A 431 10.00 19.45 18.77
C ASP A 431 9.39 19.43 17.37
N VAL A 432 10.20 19.31 16.32
CA VAL A 432 9.75 19.14 14.93
C VAL A 432 9.19 17.74 14.72
N ILE A 433 9.85 16.72 15.28
CA ILE A 433 9.31 15.34 15.25
C ILE A 433 7.92 15.28 15.88
N ALA A 434 7.75 15.94 17.04
CA ALA A 434 6.45 15.99 17.73
C ALA A 434 5.39 16.68 16.88
N ALA A 435 5.70 17.85 16.32
CA ALA A 435 4.77 18.61 15.49
C ALA A 435 4.37 17.82 14.22
N GLY A 436 5.32 17.15 13.57
CA GLY A 436 5.05 16.30 12.41
C GLY A 436 4.14 15.11 12.74
N LEU A 437 4.31 14.48 13.90
CA LEU A 437 3.42 13.41 14.36
C LEU A 437 2.00 13.93 14.63
N GLU A 438 1.86 15.09 15.27
CA GLU A 438 0.57 15.71 15.59
C GLU A 438 -0.17 16.22 14.35
N ALA A 439 0.54 16.46 13.25
CA ALA A 439 -0.05 16.84 11.97
C ALA A 439 -0.77 15.67 11.26
N VAL A 440 -0.49 14.42 11.66
CA VAL A 440 -1.14 13.25 11.04
C VAL A 440 -2.52 13.02 11.67
N GLU A 441 -3.56 13.42 10.97
CA GLU A 441 -4.94 13.20 11.40
C GLU A 441 -5.37 11.74 11.21
N MET A 442 -4.94 11.10 10.13
CA MET A 442 -5.25 9.71 9.82
C MET A 442 -4.24 9.10 8.84
N VAL A 443 -4.18 7.78 8.81
CA VAL A 443 -3.51 7.02 7.74
C VAL A 443 -4.57 6.24 6.97
N PRO A 444 -4.71 6.44 5.65
CA PRO A 444 -5.76 5.79 4.86
C PRO A 444 -5.75 4.27 5.04
N GLY A 445 -6.91 3.70 5.34
CA GLY A 445 -7.09 2.27 5.54
C GLY A 445 -6.34 1.67 6.74
N ARG A 446 -5.99 2.45 7.75
CA ARG A 446 -5.38 2.01 9.02
C ARG A 446 -6.20 2.52 10.21
N MET A 447 -7.19 1.74 10.64
CA MET A 447 -8.21 2.17 11.62
C MET A 447 -8.82 3.53 11.24
N GLU A 448 -8.99 3.76 9.95
CA GLU A 448 -9.53 5.00 9.38
C GLU A 448 -10.97 5.20 9.84
N LEU A 449 -11.22 6.28 10.57
CA LEU A 449 -12.55 6.64 11.04
C LEU A 449 -13.35 7.32 9.93
N ILE A 450 -14.53 6.79 9.65
CA ILE A 450 -15.49 7.41 8.74
C ILE A 450 -16.60 8.05 9.55
N ASP A 451 -16.60 9.38 9.58
CA ASP A 451 -17.57 10.19 10.34
C ASP A 451 -18.42 11.04 9.39
N GLU A 452 -19.72 10.79 9.37
CA GLU A 452 -20.75 11.56 8.66
C GLU A 452 -21.82 12.08 9.65
N GLY A 453 -21.49 12.10 10.95
CA GLY A 453 -22.36 12.56 12.03
C GLY A 453 -23.32 11.50 12.58
N GLN A 454 -23.03 10.21 12.40
CA GLN A 454 -23.78 9.08 12.96
C GLN A 454 -23.44 8.83 14.44
N ASP A 455 -24.35 8.16 15.18
CA ASP A 455 -24.21 7.85 16.60
C ASP A 455 -23.39 6.57 16.90
N PHE A 456 -22.72 6.01 15.90
CA PHE A 456 -21.85 4.83 15.98
C PHE A 456 -20.56 5.05 15.17
N SER A 457 -19.53 4.27 15.43
CA SER A 457 -18.26 4.42 14.72
C SER A 457 -18.16 3.47 13.54
N VAL A 458 -17.59 3.93 12.42
CA VAL A 458 -17.22 3.10 11.27
C VAL A 458 -15.71 3.23 11.07
N LEU A 459 -15.01 2.09 11.16
CA LEU A 459 -13.55 2.02 11.04
C LEU A 459 -13.17 1.12 9.87
N ILE A 460 -12.21 1.58 9.06
CA ILE A 460 -11.66 0.82 7.93
C ILE A 460 -10.22 0.43 8.24
N ASP A 461 -9.89 -0.85 8.03
CA ASP A 461 -8.54 -1.34 8.24
C ASP A 461 -8.13 -2.38 7.19
N SER A 462 -6.84 -2.42 6.89
CA SER A 462 -6.27 -3.36 5.93
C SER A 462 -5.96 -4.73 6.51
N ALA A 463 -6.28 -4.98 7.78
CA ALA A 463 -6.02 -6.25 8.47
C ALA A 463 -6.59 -7.45 7.69
N ASP A 464 -5.72 -8.31 7.21
CA ASP A 464 -5.99 -9.47 6.37
C ASP A 464 -5.39 -10.77 6.93
N THR A 465 -4.55 -10.67 7.96
CA THR A 465 -4.00 -11.81 8.71
C THR A 465 -4.76 -12.03 10.03
N PRO A 466 -4.82 -13.27 10.56
CA PRO A 466 -5.51 -13.56 11.82
C PRO A 466 -5.08 -12.64 12.96
N GLU A 467 -3.79 -12.41 13.11
CA GLU A 467 -3.20 -11.61 14.18
C GLU A 467 -3.54 -10.11 14.02
N ALA A 468 -3.48 -9.57 12.78
CA ALA A 468 -3.87 -8.18 12.51
C ALA A 468 -5.36 -7.95 12.75
N ILE A 469 -6.20 -8.89 12.33
CA ILE A 469 -7.66 -8.85 12.56
C ILE A 469 -7.98 -8.89 14.06
N GLU A 470 -7.29 -9.76 14.81
CA GLU A 470 -7.42 -9.81 16.28
C GLU A 470 -7.10 -8.45 16.90
N GLN A 471 -5.97 -7.83 16.51
CA GLN A 471 -5.57 -6.52 17.03
C GLN A 471 -6.57 -5.41 16.65
N ALA A 472 -7.09 -5.41 15.44
CA ALA A 472 -8.11 -4.45 15.01
C ALA A 472 -9.40 -4.58 15.87
N ILE A 473 -9.86 -5.80 16.10
CA ILE A 473 -11.05 -6.05 16.94
C ILE A 473 -10.79 -5.67 18.40
N LEU A 474 -9.61 -5.99 18.95
CA LEU A 474 -9.23 -5.59 20.31
C LEU A 474 -9.20 -4.06 20.46
N SER A 475 -8.63 -3.36 19.47
CA SER A 475 -8.62 -1.89 19.45
C SER A 475 -10.03 -1.31 19.41
N ALA A 476 -10.94 -1.87 18.60
CA ALA A 476 -12.35 -1.48 18.61
C ALA A 476 -13.00 -1.75 19.97
N ARG A 477 -12.73 -2.88 20.60
CA ARG A 477 -13.26 -3.23 21.92
C ARG A 477 -12.75 -2.34 23.05
N ALA A 478 -11.51 -1.88 22.97
CA ALA A 478 -10.90 -0.99 23.97
C ALA A 478 -11.64 0.36 24.09
N THR A 479 -12.44 0.73 23.11
CA THR A 479 -13.25 1.96 23.10
C THR A 479 -14.52 1.88 23.95
N ASN A 480 -14.77 0.75 24.64
CA ASN A 480 -15.98 0.46 25.39
C ASN A 480 -17.28 0.54 24.57
N CYS A 481 -17.22 0.13 23.30
CA CYS A 481 -18.38 0.07 22.42
C CYS A 481 -19.43 -0.95 22.90
N ASN A 482 -20.68 -0.76 22.48
CA ASN A 482 -21.78 -1.69 22.79
C ASN A 482 -21.61 -3.02 22.06
N ARG A 483 -21.38 -2.98 20.74
CA ARG A 483 -21.16 -4.15 19.89
C ARG A 483 -20.03 -3.86 18.89
N VAL A 484 -19.29 -4.91 18.52
CA VAL A 484 -18.38 -4.91 17.37
C VAL A 484 -19.03 -5.68 16.23
N ILE A 485 -19.30 -4.99 15.12
CA ILE A 485 -19.83 -5.51 13.87
C ILE A 485 -18.67 -5.60 12.91
N THR A 486 -18.15 -6.79 12.65
CA THR A 486 -16.97 -6.99 11.79
C THR A 486 -17.39 -7.44 10.40
N LEU A 487 -16.94 -6.71 9.38
CA LEU A 487 -17.03 -7.10 7.98
C LEU A 487 -15.63 -7.50 7.49
N ILE A 488 -15.49 -8.72 6.96
CA ILE A 488 -14.22 -9.25 6.48
C ILE A 488 -14.37 -9.89 5.10
N GLY A 489 -13.39 -9.62 4.22
CA GLY A 489 -13.24 -10.31 2.94
C GLY A 489 -11.79 -10.74 2.73
N CYS A 490 -11.57 -12.02 2.41
CA CYS A 490 -10.24 -12.53 2.08
C CYS A 490 -9.96 -12.40 0.58
N GLU A 491 -8.69 -12.26 0.23
CA GLU A 491 -8.23 -12.29 -1.16
C GLU A 491 -8.12 -13.72 -1.69
N GLY A 492 -8.19 -13.86 -3.02
CA GLY A 492 -7.94 -15.10 -3.73
C GLY A 492 -6.50 -15.21 -4.24
N ASP A 493 -6.19 -16.36 -4.86
CA ASP A 493 -4.88 -16.69 -5.45
C ASP A 493 -3.72 -16.50 -4.47
N ASP A 494 -3.98 -16.74 -3.19
CA ASP A 494 -2.93 -16.88 -2.20
C ASP A 494 -2.22 -18.20 -2.51
N ASP A 495 -1.00 -18.13 -3.08
CA ASP A 495 -0.22 -19.28 -3.57
C ASP A 495 0.28 -20.21 -2.43
N GLY A 496 -0.14 -19.95 -1.19
CA GLY A 496 0.20 -20.79 -0.04
C GLY A 496 -0.58 -22.10 -0.02
N GLU A 497 0.11 -23.24 0.15
CA GLU A 497 -0.51 -24.55 0.41
C GLU A 497 -1.52 -24.52 1.57
N ASN A 498 -1.51 -23.46 2.40
CA ASN A 498 -2.29 -23.27 3.61
C ASN A 498 -3.34 -22.15 3.53
N ALA A 499 -3.62 -21.58 2.35
CA ALA A 499 -4.57 -20.46 2.20
C ALA A 499 -5.96 -20.78 2.81
N ALA A 500 -6.49 -21.94 2.54
CA ALA A 500 -7.78 -22.38 3.11
C ALA A 500 -7.72 -22.51 4.66
N GLU A 501 -6.59 -22.98 5.22
CA GLU A 501 -6.42 -23.08 6.66
C GLU A 501 -6.32 -21.70 7.31
N THR A 502 -5.57 -20.79 6.71
CA THR A 502 -5.47 -19.38 7.16
C THR A 502 -6.84 -18.70 7.14
N ARG A 503 -7.61 -18.85 6.06
CA ARG A 503 -8.98 -18.32 5.95
C ARG A 503 -9.90 -18.89 7.03
N ALA A 504 -9.75 -20.19 7.34
CA ALA A 504 -10.50 -20.83 8.43
C ALA A 504 -10.10 -20.25 9.82
N VAL A 505 -8.82 -19.95 10.03
CA VAL A 505 -8.37 -19.28 11.27
C VAL A 505 -8.95 -17.86 11.35
N ILE A 506 -8.93 -17.09 10.26
CA ILE A 506 -9.57 -15.76 10.18
C ILE A 506 -11.06 -15.88 10.57
N GLY A 507 -11.79 -16.83 9.96
CA GLY A 507 -13.18 -17.08 10.31
C GLY A 507 -13.40 -17.34 11.80
N ARG A 508 -12.51 -18.12 12.42
CA ARG A 508 -12.56 -18.41 13.86
C ARG A 508 -12.31 -17.18 14.71
N VAL A 509 -11.31 -16.36 14.34
CA VAL A 509 -10.98 -15.12 15.07
C VAL A 509 -12.16 -14.17 15.05
N VAL A 510 -12.70 -13.82 13.87
CA VAL A 510 -13.81 -12.88 13.76
C VAL A 510 -15.06 -13.41 14.44
N HIS A 511 -15.30 -14.73 14.38
CA HIS A 511 -16.42 -15.35 15.07
C HIS A 511 -16.36 -15.24 16.60
N ASN A 512 -15.17 -15.46 17.16
CA ASN A 512 -14.99 -15.51 18.62
C ASN A 512 -14.94 -14.11 19.24
N MET A 513 -14.51 -13.11 18.47
CA MET A 513 -14.21 -11.79 19.00
C MET A 513 -15.25 -10.70 18.64
N SER A 514 -16.17 -10.96 17.71
CA SER A 514 -17.18 -10.00 17.25
C SER A 514 -18.59 -10.39 17.72
N ASP A 515 -19.49 -9.40 17.86
CA ASP A 515 -20.91 -9.63 18.19
C ASP A 515 -21.73 -9.93 16.93
N VAL A 516 -21.31 -9.33 15.80
CA VAL A 516 -21.90 -9.56 14.48
C VAL A 516 -20.78 -9.69 13.45
N VAL A 517 -20.91 -10.65 12.55
CA VAL A 517 -19.92 -10.92 11.50
C VAL A 517 -20.57 -10.90 10.13
N PHE A 518 -20.02 -10.10 9.21
CA PHE A 518 -20.30 -10.13 7.78
C PHE A 518 -19.11 -10.71 7.05
N ILE A 519 -19.33 -11.84 6.34
CA ILE A 519 -18.34 -12.47 5.48
C ILE A 519 -18.66 -12.06 4.04
N THR A 520 -17.69 -11.51 3.36
CA THR A 520 -17.82 -11.02 1.98
C THR A 520 -16.56 -11.33 1.18
N ASN A 521 -16.50 -10.90 -0.08
CA ASN A 521 -15.28 -11.00 -0.88
C ASN A 521 -14.28 -9.89 -0.55
N GLY A 522 -12.99 -10.26 -0.59
CA GLY A 522 -11.87 -9.37 -0.84
C GLY A 522 -11.70 -9.15 -2.35
N SER A 523 -10.54 -9.47 -2.90
CA SER A 523 -10.29 -9.56 -4.35
C SER A 523 -10.13 -11.04 -4.72
N PRO A 524 -11.12 -11.68 -5.36
CA PRO A 524 -11.04 -13.13 -5.62
C PRO A 524 -9.95 -13.51 -6.64
N LYS A 525 -9.46 -12.54 -7.42
CA LYS A 525 -8.45 -12.77 -8.47
C LYS A 525 -8.91 -13.93 -9.40
N GLY A 526 -8.09 -14.96 -9.59
CA GLY A 526 -8.43 -16.15 -10.39
C GLY A 526 -9.20 -17.23 -9.64
N GLU A 527 -9.34 -17.12 -8.31
CA GLU A 527 -9.99 -18.13 -7.49
C GLU A 527 -11.52 -17.97 -7.46
N ASN A 528 -12.23 -19.08 -7.23
CA ASN A 528 -13.68 -19.05 -7.09
C ASN A 528 -14.08 -18.30 -5.79
N PRO A 529 -14.80 -17.16 -5.87
CA PRO A 529 -15.17 -16.37 -4.70
C PRO A 529 -16.00 -17.15 -3.67
N TYR A 530 -16.80 -18.09 -4.09
CA TYR A 530 -17.59 -18.93 -3.19
C TYR A 530 -16.73 -19.88 -2.37
N LYS A 531 -15.64 -20.39 -2.97
CA LYS A 531 -14.70 -21.25 -2.26
C LYS A 531 -13.97 -20.47 -1.17
N ILE A 532 -13.56 -19.23 -1.44
CA ILE A 532 -12.95 -18.34 -0.45
C ILE A 532 -13.90 -18.15 0.75
N LEU A 533 -15.17 -17.88 0.49
CA LEU A 533 -16.18 -17.75 1.56
C LEU A 533 -16.39 -19.06 2.33
N GLU A 534 -16.40 -20.22 1.65
CA GLU A 534 -16.48 -21.54 2.30
C GLU A 534 -15.29 -21.77 3.23
N ASP A 535 -14.08 -21.44 2.80
CA ASP A 535 -12.87 -21.59 3.61
C ASP A 535 -12.96 -20.75 4.89
N VAL A 536 -13.37 -19.47 4.80
CA VAL A 536 -13.58 -18.62 5.98
C VAL A 536 -14.66 -19.21 6.91
N CYS A 537 -15.80 -19.65 6.34
CA CYS A 537 -16.89 -20.22 7.10
C CYS A 537 -16.53 -21.55 7.76
N SER A 538 -15.55 -22.28 7.23
CA SER A 538 -15.08 -23.53 7.83
C SER A 538 -14.50 -23.31 9.24
N GLY A 539 -13.99 -22.11 9.52
CA GLY A 539 -13.49 -21.70 10.84
C GLY A 539 -14.55 -21.59 11.92
N PHE A 540 -15.83 -21.50 11.55
CA PHE A 540 -16.94 -21.46 12.52
C PHE A 540 -17.30 -22.83 13.11
N ARG A 541 -16.57 -23.88 12.78
CA ARG A 541 -16.78 -25.23 13.30
C ARG A 541 -16.28 -25.33 14.75
N ASP A 542 -17.12 -24.90 15.69
CA ASP A 542 -16.91 -25.24 17.08
C ASP A 542 -17.46 -26.64 17.39
N GLU A 543 -16.85 -27.31 18.38
CA GLU A 543 -17.24 -28.65 18.88
C GLU A 543 -18.73 -28.76 19.32
N ILE A 544 -19.46 -27.65 19.36
CA ILE A 544 -20.88 -27.56 19.76
C ILE A 544 -21.84 -27.85 18.61
N TYR A 545 -21.38 -27.83 17.36
CA TYR A 545 -22.23 -28.08 16.18
C TYR A 545 -22.05 -29.47 15.59
N GLU A 546 -22.63 -30.48 16.24
CA GLU A 546 -22.71 -31.85 15.71
C GLU A 546 -23.63 -32.00 14.49
N SER A 547 -24.33 -30.97 14.02
CA SER A 547 -25.19 -31.10 12.84
C SER A 547 -24.59 -30.43 11.61
N ASP A 548 -23.59 -31.07 11.02
CA ASP A 548 -23.07 -30.74 9.68
C ASP A 548 -24.16 -30.59 8.62
N LYS A 549 -25.31 -31.25 8.82
CA LYS A 549 -26.45 -31.23 7.91
C LYS A 549 -27.18 -29.90 7.83
N ILE A 550 -27.40 -29.21 8.96
CA ILE A 550 -28.09 -27.92 8.97
C ILE A 550 -27.18 -26.86 8.34
N ARG A 551 -25.90 -27.02 8.47
CA ARG A 551 -24.88 -26.14 7.95
C ARG A 551 -24.68 -26.24 6.45
N GLU A 552 -24.64 -27.47 5.93
CA GLU A 552 -24.61 -27.72 4.49
C GLU A 552 -25.90 -27.25 3.81
N GLU A 553 -27.04 -27.47 4.39
CA GLU A 553 -28.34 -27.03 3.86
C GLU A 553 -28.52 -25.50 3.90
N ALA A 554 -27.85 -24.79 4.83
CA ALA A 554 -27.97 -23.37 4.96
C ALA A 554 -26.89 -22.57 4.20
N LEU A 555 -25.66 -23.05 4.11
CA LEU A 555 -24.56 -22.42 3.42
C LEU A 555 -24.48 -22.76 1.91
N PHE A 556 -24.72 -23.99 1.54
CA PHE A 556 -24.55 -24.46 0.16
C PHE A 556 -25.54 -23.89 -0.86
N PRO A 557 -26.84 -23.71 -0.56
CA PRO A 557 -27.74 -23.02 -1.49
C PRO A 557 -27.33 -21.56 -1.74
N PHE A 558 -26.81 -20.94 -0.72
CA PHE A 558 -26.32 -19.58 -0.72
C PHE A 558 -25.14 -19.33 -1.65
N LEU A 559 -24.20 -20.26 -1.65
CA LEU A 559 -22.97 -20.15 -2.41
C LEU A 559 -23.15 -20.57 -3.87
N LYS A 560 -24.30 -21.21 -4.21
CA LYS A 560 -24.53 -21.74 -5.54
C LYS A 560 -25.21 -20.80 -6.52
N ASP A 561 -25.93 -19.81 -6.02
CA ASP A 561 -26.71 -18.93 -6.90
C ASP A 561 -26.62 -17.47 -6.47
N MET A 562 -25.86 -16.70 -7.25
CA MET A 562 -25.59 -15.29 -6.97
C MET A 562 -26.84 -14.43 -6.93
N TYR A 563 -27.87 -14.79 -7.63
CA TYR A 563 -29.13 -14.04 -7.71
C TYR A 563 -30.07 -14.34 -6.55
N GLU A 564 -29.98 -15.53 -5.96
CA GLU A 564 -30.73 -15.93 -4.79
C GLU A 564 -30.10 -15.47 -3.47
N VAL A 565 -28.80 -15.13 -3.48
CA VAL A 565 -28.05 -14.66 -2.29
C VAL A 565 -28.71 -13.44 -1.64
N HIS A 566 -29.31 -12.55 -2.43
CA HIS A 566 -29.99 -11.37 -1.90
C HIS A 566 -31.22 -11.68 -1.04
N GLU A 567 -31.84 -12.83 -1.24
CA GLU A 567 -33.04 -13.22 -0.48
C GLU A 567 -32.71 -13.96 0.82
N ASN A 568 -31.50 -14.52 0.92
CA ASN A 568 -31.12 -15.39 2.04
C ASN A 568 -29.76 -15.05 2.67
N ALA A 569 -29.26 -13.81 2.58
CA ALA A 569 -27.94 -13.43 3.09
C ALA A 569 -27.80 -13.49 4.62
N GLN A 570 -28.89 -13.77 5.33
CA GLN A 570 -28.90 -13.89 6.77
C GLN A 570 -28.81 -15.35 7.20
N TYR A 571 -27.69 -15.73 7.80
CA TYR A 571 -27.56 -16.95 8.54
C TYR A 571 -27.61 -16.65 10.03
N GLU A 572 -28.77 -16.79 10.64
CA GLU A 572 -28.93 -16.72 12.08
C GLU A 572 -28.60 -18.10 12.68
N CYS A 573 -27.41 -18.24 13.24
CA CYS A 573 -27.07 -19.43 14.01
C CYS A 573 -27.92 -19.44 15.28
N MET A 574 -28.72 -20.50 15.44
CA MET A 574 -29.74 -20.62 16.45
C MET A 574 -29.35 -20.11 17.83
N ARG A 575 -30.29 -19.40 18.43
CA ARG A 575 -30.29 -18.80 19.76
C ARG A 575 -29.89 -19.76 20.85
N LEU A 576 -28.63 -19.74 21.20
CA LEU A 576 -28.17 -20.03 22.54
C LEU A 576 -27.63 -18.69 23.09
N GLN A 577 -27.83 -18.42 24.38
CA GLN A 577 -27.33 -17.22 25.03
C GLN A 577 -25.84 -17.05 24.67
N ASN A 578 -25.48 -15.92 24.03
CA ASN A 578 -24.15 -15.52 23.56
C ASN A 578 -23.76 -15.93 22.12
N LEU A 579 -24.68 -16.03 21.18
CA LEU A 579 -24.32 -16.35 19.81
C LEU A 579 -24.10 -15.14 18.93
N VAL A 580 -22.98 -15.17 18.22
CA VAL A 580 -22.60 -14.22 17.18
C VAL A 580 -23.57 -14.34 16.01
N ARG A 581 -24.14 -13.24 15.54
CA ARG A 581 -24.92 -13.18 14.31
C ARG A 581 -23.97 -13.19 13.13
N ARG A 582 -24.24 -14.02 12.13
CA ARG A 582 -23.39 -14.20 10.96
C ARG A 582 -24.19 -13.94 9.70
N TYR A 583 -23.61 -13.13 8.82
CA TYR A 583 -24.16 -12.82 7.51
C TYR A 583 -23.11 -13.14 6.45
N ILE A 584 -23.52 -13.81 5.37
CA ILE A 584 -22.66 -14.11 4.24
C ILE A 584 -23.22 -13.36 3.04
N MET A 585 -22.46 -12.40 2.54
CA MET A 585 -22.85 -11.56 1.42
C MET A 585 -21.68 -11.50 0.43
N VAL A 586 -21.83 -12.15 -0.71
CA VAL A 586 -20.78 -12.22 -1.73
C VAL A 586 -20.37 -10.83 -2.21
N ASP A 587 -21.34 -9.96 -2.38
CA ASP A 587 -21.15 -8.60 -2.85
C ASP A 587 -20.78 -7.66 -1.67
N ARG A 588 -19.55 -7.16 -1.70
CA ARG A 588 -19.02 -6.28 -0.66
C ARG A 588 -19.76 -4.94 -0.56
N TYR A 589 -20.20 -4.40 -1.68
CA TYR A 589 -21.02 -3.18 -1.72
C TYR A 589 -22.27 -3.30 -0.86
N HIS A 590 -22.99 -4.42 -0.99
CA HIS A 590 -24.18 -4.68 -0.18
C HIS A 590 -23.84 -5.05 1.26
N ALA A 591 -22.71 -5.74 1.47
CA ALA A 591 -22.27 -6.12 2.80
C ALA A 591 -21.93 -4.89 3.67
N ILE A 592 -21.23 -3.89 3.11
CA ILE A 592 -20.94 -2.63 3.79
C ILE A 592 -22.23 -1.91 4.20
N ARG A 593 -23.18 -1.80 3.28
CA ARG A 593 -24.47 -1.14 3.55
C ARG A 593 -25.30 -1.89 4.59
N ALA A 594 -25.28 -3.22 4.57
CA ALA A 594 -25.96 -4.04 5.55
C ALA A 594 -25.33 -3.92 6.93
N ALA A 595 -24.01 -3.91 7.04
CA ALA A 595 -23.29 -3.75 8.29
C ALA A 595 -23.58 -2.37 8.94
N ILE A 596 -23.50 -1.31 8.15
CA ILE A 596 -23.78 0.07 8.58
C ILE A 596 -25.28 0.22 8.95
N GLY A 597 -26.20 -0.37 8.15
CA GLY A 597 -27.64 -0.30 8.41
C GLY A 597 -28.10 -1.10 9.65
N LEU A 598 -27.28 -2.03 10.14
CA LEU A 598 -27.54 -2.82 11.34
C LEU A 598 -26.99 -2.15 12.61
N ALA A 599 -26.10 -1.17 12.48
CA ALA A 599 -25.45 -0.51 13.59
C ALA A 599 -26.43 0.37 14.37
N GLU A 600 -26.26 0.41 15.68
CA GLU A 600 -27.01 1.21 16.64
C GLU A 600 -26.06 2.14 17.40
N GLU A 601 -26.61 3.10 18.15
CA GLU A 601 -25.84 4.04 18.98
C GLU A 601 -24.81 3.31 19.86
N GLY A 602 -23.54 3.73 19.77
CA GLY A 602 -22.43 3.18 20.53
C GLY A 602 -21.85 1.88 19.99
N ASP A 603 -22.25 1.41 18.80
CA ASP A 603 -21.63 0.29 18.12
C ASP A 603 -20.35 0.72 17.39
N VAL A 604 -19.50 -0.26 17.04
CA VAL A 604 -18.39 -0.10 16.10
C VAL A 604 -18.59 -1.04 14.92
N VAL A 605 -18.66 -0.49 13.70
CA VAL A 605 -18.59 -1.24 12.45
C VAL A 605 -17.14 -1.24 11.99
N LEU A 606 -16.54 -2.45 11.88
CA LEU A 606 -15.16 -2.64 11.52
C LEU A 606 -15.07 -3.31 10.15
N ILE A 607 -14.62 -2.59 9.12
CA ILE A 607 -14.51 -3.04 7.73
C ILE A 607 -13.05 -3.41 7.47
N LEU A 608 -12.78 -4.71 7.26
CA LEU A 608 -11.44 -5.28 7.23
C LEU A 608 -11.04 -5.87 5.87
N GLY A 609 -9.73 -6.00 5.68
CA GLY A 609 -9.07 -6.78 4.65
C GLY A 609 -8.58 -6.00 3.44
N ARG A 610 -9.09 -4.79 3.20
CA ARG A 610 -8.72 -4.00 2.02
C ARG A 610 -8.05 -2.67 2.35
N GLY A 611 -8.43 -2.05 3.47
CA GLY A 611 -7.94 -0.73 3.83
C GLY A 611 -8.19 0.30 2.72
N ALA A 612 -7.16 1.01 2.31
CA ALA A 612 -7.22 2.07 1.31
C ALA A 612 -7.15 1.57 -0.16
N LYS A 613 -7.24 0.26 -0.42
CA LYS A 613 -7.25 -0.24 -1.81
C LYS A 613 -8.48 0.29 -2.54
N ASP A 614 -8.26 0.98 -3.66
CA ASP A 614 -9.28 1.61 -4.51
C ASP A 614 -9.75 0.71 -5.67
N TYR A 615 -9.37 -0.57 -5.67
CA TYR A 615 -9.69 -1.52 -6.72
C TYR A 615 -10.00 -2.92 -6.19
N PHE A 616 -10.79 -3.64 -6.97
CA PHE A 616 -11.07 -5.08 -6.83
C PHE A 616 -10.47 -5.84 -8.00
N VAL A 617 -9.99 -7.06 -7.80
CA VAL A 617 -9.50 -7.93 -8.88
C VAL A 617 -10.41 -9.13 -9.04
N VAL A 618 -10.91 -9.30 -10.26
CA VAL A 618 -11.72 -10.46 -10.67
C VAL A 618 -11.13 -11.06 -11.94
N GLY A 619 -10.61 -12.27 -11.87
CA GLY A 619 -9.82 -12.82 -12.95
C GLY A 619 -8.54 -11.99 -13.17
N ARG A 620 -8.41 -11.43 -14.38
CA ARG A 620 -7.33 -10.52 -14.76
C ARG A 620 -7.76 -9.07 -14.88
N GLU A 621 -8.95 -8.71 -14.40
CA GLU A 621 -9.53 -7.38 -14.53
C GLU A 621 -9.53 -6.65 -13.19
N LYS A 622 -9.09 -5.38 -13.18
CA LYS A 622 -9.27 -4.45 -12.06
C LYS A 622 -10.61 -3.74 -12.22
N HIS A 623 -11.30 -3.64 -11.11
CA HIS A 623 -12.54 -2.88 -10.98
C HIS A 623 -12.37 -1.87 -9.87
N TRP A 624 -12.75 -0.63 -10.12
CA TRP A 624 -12.68 0.40 -9.08
C TRP A 624 -13.65 0.08 -7.94
N PHE A 625 -13.18 0.14 -6.71
CA PHE A 625 -13.98 -0.04 -5.51
C PHE A 625 -13.18 0.39 -4.28
N GLU A 626 -13.68 1.33 -3.54
CA GLU A 626 -13.05 1.87 -2.33
C GLU A 626 -13.99 1.76 -1.14
N ASP A 627 -13.55 1.05 -0.08
CA ASP A 627 -14.36 0.80 1.11
C ASP A 627 -14.79 2.11 1.81
N ALA A 628 -13.91 3.10 1.87
CA ALA A 628 -14.16 4.39 2.51
C ALA A 628 -15.28 5.18 1.80
N LEU A 629 -15.23 5.27 0.48
CA LEU A 629 -16.27 5.94 -0.31
C LEU A 629 -17.61 5.22 -0.21
N GLU A 630 -17.60 3.89 -0.24
CA GLU A 630 -18.83 3.10 -0.10
C GLU A 630 -19.46 3.22 1.29
N ALA A 631 -18.62 3.32 2.33
CA ALA A 631 -19.08 3.54 3.69
C ALA A 631 -19.67 4.95 3.87
N ARG A 632 -19.01 6.00 3.35
CA ARG A 632 -19.52 7.38 3.36
C ARG A 632 -20.86 7.50 2.63
N ASP A 633 -20.95 6.92 1.42
CA ASP A 633 -22.20 6.90 0.64
C ASP A 633 -23.33 6.18 1.39
N ALA A 634 -23.04 5.08 2.06
CA ALA A 634 -24.00 4.35 2.88
C ALA A 634 -24.50 5.19 4.06
N LEU A 635 -23.59 5.84 4.81
CA LEU A 635 -23.92 6.69 5.95
C LEU A 635 -24.76 7.90 5.54
N GLN A 636 -24.40 8.60 4.47
CA GLN A 636 -25.16 9.74 3.94
C GLN A 636 -26.57 9.34 3.53
N LYS A 637 -26.74 8.21 2.85
CA LYS A 637 -28.03 7.69 2.43
C LYS A 637 -28.89 7.26 3.60
N ILE A 638 -28.33 6.55 4.57
CA ILE A 638 -29.04 6.11 5.78
C ILE A 638 -29.47 7.33 6.61
N GLY A 639 -28.58 8.30 6.83
CA GLY A 639 -28.89 9.53 7.54
C GLY A 639 -30.03 10.34 6.88
N ALA A 640 -30.04 10.43 5.56
CA ALA A 640 -31.13 11.07 4.83
C ALA A 640 -32.48 10.34 5.00
N ILE A 641 -32.46 9.01 5.01
CA ILE A 641 -33.67 8.18 5.21
C ILE A 641 -34.17 8.30 6.66
N GLN A 642 -33.28 8.23 7.64
CA GLN A 642 -33.61 8.39 9.07
C GLN A 642 -34.20 9.79 9.35
N SER A 643 -33.61 10.83 8.79
CA SER A 643 -34.13 12.20 8.93
C SER A 643 -35.52 12.40 8.33
N SER A 644 -35.91 11.56 7.38
CA SER A 644 -37.27 11.51 6.82
C SER A 644 -38.26 10.73 7.67
N GLY A 645 -37.83 10.15 8.81
CA GLY A 645 -38.65 9.38 9.74
C GLY A 645 -38.87 7.91 9.34
N VAL A 646 -38.07 7.39 8.44
CA VAL A 646 -38.09 5.98 8.06
C VAL A 646 -37.18 5.18 8.97
N ASP A 647 -37.69 4.06 9.49
CA ASP A 647 -36.90 3.12 10.27
C ASP A 647 -35.91 2.35 9.37
N THR A 648 -34.63 2.68 9.50
CA THR A 648 -33.55 2.09 8.69
C THR A 648 -33.24 0.64 9.04
N HIS A 649 -33.61 0.16 10.23
CA HIS A 649 -33.40 -1.21 10.65
C HIS A 649 -34.24 -2.22 9.85
N ASN A 650 -35.30 -1.75 9.22
CA ASN A 650 -36.17 -2.57 8.37
C ASN A 650 -35.91 -2.43 6.89
N LEU A 651 -34.83 -1.73 6.49
CA LEU A 651 -34.46 -1.63 5.08
C LEU A 651 -33.83 -2.94 4.57
N PRO A 652 -33.92 -3.21 3.24
CA PRO A 652 -33.47 -4.47 2.65
C PRO A 652 -31.99 -4.81 2.92
N TRP A 653 -31.13 -3.82 3.12
CA TRP A 653 -29.72 -4.02 3.45
C TRP A 653 -29.48 -4.22 4.97
N ALA A 654 -30.41 -3.82 5.82
CA ALA A 654 -30.34 -4.06 7.25
C ALA A 654 -30.82 -5.47 7.63
N SER A 655 -31.77 -6.02 6.84
CA SER A 655 -32.26 -7.40 7.04
C SER A 655 -32.80 -7.96 5.74
N VAL A 656 -32.21 -9.02 5.25
CA VAL A 656 -32.70 -9.71 4.03
C VAL A 656 -34.06 -10.36 4.28
N ALA A 657 -34.34 -10.75 5.52
CA ALA A 657 -35.64 -11.28 5.89
C ALA A 657 -36.79 -10.29 5.68
N SER A 658 -36.50 -8.97 5.69
CA SER A 658 -37.54 -7.95 5.44
C SER A 658 -37.96 -7.85 3.97
N ARG A 659 -37.16 -8.35 3.02
CA ARG A 659 -37.51 -8.37 1.59
C ARG A 659 -38.66 -9.30 1.26
N GLN A 660 -38.75 -10.42 1.97
CA GLN A 660 -39.85 -11.38 1.75
C GLN A 660 -41.21 -10.81 2.15
N THR A 661 -41.23 -9.79 3.03
CA THR A 661 -42.46 -9.15 3.50
C THR A 661 -42.85 -7.92 2.72
N ASN A 662 -41.98 -7.39 1.84
CA ASN A 662 -42.26 -6.18 1.07
C ASN A 662 -41.97 -6.34 -0.43
N PRO A 663 -42.92 -6.91 -1.22
CA PRO A 663 -42.74 -7.20 -2.63
C PRO A 663 -42.52 -5.96 -3.52
N GLY A 664 -42.66 -4.74 -2.98
CA GLY A 664 -42.38 -3.48 -3.70
C GLY A 664 -40.91 -3.05 -3.68
N ALA A 665 -40.09 -3.64 -2.78
CA ALA A 665 -38.68 -3.26 -2.65
C ALA A 665 -37.75 -3.95 -3.68
N GLY A 666 -38.27 -4.96 -4.40
CA GLY A 666 -37.50 -5.73 -5.38
C GLY A 666 -37.00 -4.94 -6.62
N ASN A 667 -37.47 -3.73 -6.83
CA ASN A 667 -37.08 -2.90 -7.96
C ASN A 667 -36.02 -1.82 -7.63
N LEU A 668 -35.47 -1.79 -6.41
CA LEU A 668 -34.37 -0.89 -6.07
C LEU A 668 -33.00 -1.45 -6.47
N LEU A 669 -32.98 -2.67 -6.99
CA LEU A 669 -31.77 -3.39 -7.43
C LEU A 669 -31.89 -3.86 -8.90
N GLY A 670 -32.69 -3.20 -9.71
CA GLY A 670 -32.83 -3.43 -11.15
C GLY A 670 -32.13 -2.40 -11.98
#